data_66233c77c986f824bbb2a606cc0420c1
#
_entry.id   66233c77c986f824bbb2a606cc0420c1
#
_cell.length_a   1.000
_cell.length_b   1.000
_cell.length_c   1.000
_cell.angle_alpha   90.00
_cell.angle_beta   90.00
_cell.angle_gamma   90.00
#
_symmetry.space_group_name_H-M   'P 1'
#
loop_
_entity.id
_entity.type
_entity.pdbx_description
1 polymer ?
#
loop_
_entity_poly.entity_id
_entity_poly.type
_entity_poly.pdbx_seq_one_letter_code
_entity_poly.pdbx_strand_id
1 'polypeptide(L)'
;MSRYPDDRRPPARKKPAPAPKKKQPVRKSAPQKRRHSLLLYLWIALALPELVLHLSTAKSNDLLLNSGLLLGPVFAFLPACLMFALCTSLPRRGQNYFAALVYSFVSFLLCASQLVYYRVFGTFYTFYSMTNGTDAFQFVSTITAAIRENLLTLLLMALPLLRLLIGGLRRYPFHRRRGLAPKAALAALGLLVQLGAVYALPSFGGTDDMSAYGLYHNASDAYLGVNRLGLLTAFRLDLTRTVSGESATGSIVLADPLPQETTQPPTQQLLTPETQDTVPPTLPPETTAPPETTEPAPVIDTSPNVLDLDFGSLIASTDKKSLKEVHQYFAGRTPSNKNEKTGMFEGCNLILITAEAFSELAVSQELTPTLYRLMHEGFYFTDYYVPDWGVSTTDGEYAHLTGTVPKDGVWSFKKSSDNLMPLTMNQQLLKLGYSSYAYHGHTYTYYGRNEYLQNLGYEYKGLGGGLPVKKQWPESDVEVVDLSTPDYVGQTPFSVYYMTISGHREFNFTGNCMAAKNKALVADLPYSSNVRAYLATQLELEHSMELLLQRLEEAGVLENTVIVLTADHSPNGLTPEELGELLGHTPEGNFEIYKNGCIIWKSGMTPEVIDAPTSHLDLLPTLSNLFGLEFDSRLYMGRDVFSDAPPLVMFRNRSWITDRARYNSQTGKAEFIGAAGTDDDYVKAISTEVGNRFAVSARILENDYWRILFGG
;
A
#
# COMPACT_ATOMS: atom_id res chain seq x y z
N MET A 1 -115.02 -18.39 -66.05
CA MET A 1 -114.29 -17.46 -66.94
C MET A 1 -112.90 -17.38 -66.43
N SER A 2 -112.06 -18.16 -66.97
CA SER A 2 -111.01 -17.96 -67.96
C SER A 2 -110.01 -16.88 -67.61
N ARG A 3 -108.77 -17.25 -67.31
CA ARG A 3 -107.59 -16.96 -68.14
C ARG A 3 -106.30 -17.52 -67.53
N TYR A 4 -105.58 -18.27 -68.30
CA TYR A 4 -104.22 -18.74 -68.07
C TYR A 4 -103.22 -17.56 -68.07
N PRO A 5 -102.09 -17.69 -67.35
CA PRO A 5 -100.86 -16.99 -67.64
C PRO A 5 -99.78 -17.94 -68.18
N ASP A 6 -99.06 -17.40 -69.13
CA ASP A 6 -97.94 -17.93 -69.89
C ASP A 6 -96.65 -17.99 -69.02
N ASP A 7 -96.08 -19.17 -68.99
CA ASP A 7 -94.85 -19.38 -68.22
C ASP A 7 -93.70 -19.63 -69.22
N ARG A 8 -92.96 -18.56 -69.58
CA ARG A 8 -91.73 -18.68 -70.34
C ARG A 8 -90.52 -18.13 -69.51
N ARG A 9 -89.80 -19.00 -68.82
CA ARG A 9 -88.48 -18.67 -68.25
C ARG A 9 -87.43 -18.73 -69.36
N PRO A 10 -86.46 -17.74 -69.41
CA PRO A 10 -85.32 -17.82 -70.33
C PRO A 10 -84.22 -18.73 -69.80
N PRO A 11 -83.41 -19.35 -70.68
CA PRO A 11 -82.38 -20.33 -70.27
C PRO A 11 -81.24 -19.73 -69.46
N ALA A 12 -80.79 -20.41 -68.41
CA ALA A 12 -79.73 -20.02 -67.52
C ALA A 12 -78.41 -19.80 -68.32
N ARG A 13 -77.87 -18.64 -68.24
CA ARG A 13 -76.49 -18.33 -68.71
C ARG A 13 -75.48 -19.12 -67.89
N LYS A 14 -74.68 -19.99 -68.51
CA LYS A 14 -73.51 -20.67 -67.95
C LYS A 14 -72.50 -19.61 -67.52
N LYS A 15 -72.11 -19.57 -66.23
CA LYS A 15 -71.01 -18.76 -65.73
C LYS A 15 -69.68 -19.21 -66.36
N PRO A 16 -68.84 -18.28 -66.83
CA PRO A 16 -67.50 -18.62 -67.35
C PRO A 16 -66.62 -19.21 -66.28
N ALA A 17 -65.77 -20.18 -66.65
CA ALA A 17 -64.79 -20.83 -65.75
C ALA A 17 -63.79 -19.81 -65.18
N PRO A 18 -63.39 -19.98 -63.88
CA PRO A 18 -62.48 -19.03 -63.34
C PRO A 18 -61.10 -19.11 -64.03
N ALA A 19 -60.55 -17.93 -64.38
CA ALA A 19 -59.25 -17.82 -65.01
C ALA A 19 -58.15 -18.43 -64.12
N PRO A 20 -57.06 -19.04 -64.64
CA PRO A 20 -55.98 -19.63 -63.87
C PRO A 20 -55.28 -18.53 -63.02
N LYS A 21 -55.28 -18.74 -61.69
CA LYS A 21 -54.57 -17.86 -60.75
C LYS A 21 -53.09 -17.81 -61.15
N LYS A 22 -52.56 -16.68 -61.65
CA LYS A 22 -51.16 -16.46 -61.84
C LYS A 22 -50.46 -16.72 -60.50
N LYS A 23 -49.58 -17.72 -60.49
CA LYS A 23 -48.67 -17.99 -59.32
C LYS A 23 -47.89 -16.70 -59.04
N GLN A 24 -48.16 -16.00 -57.90
CA GLN A 24 -47.31 -14.93 -57.41
C GLN A 24 -45.90 -15.40 -57.29
N PRO A 25 -44.88 -14.68 -57.75
CA PRO A 25 -43.52 -15.09 -57.57
C PRO A 25 -43.23 -15.25 -56.02
N VAL A 26 -42.75 -16.41 -55.59
CA VAL A 26 -42.28 -16.64 -54.23
C VAL A 26 -41.19 -15.60 -53.95
N ARG A 27 -41.54 -14.54 -53.19
CA ARG A 27 -40.55 -13.61 -52.68
C ARG A 27 -39.54 -14.47 -51.88
N LYS A 28 -38.36 -14.72 -52.44
CA LYS A 28 -37.22 -15.27 -51.69
C LYS A 28 -37.06 -14.37 -50.49
N SER A 29 -37.30 -14.90 -49.28
CA SER A 29 -37.05 -14.17 -48.05
C SER A 29 -35.59 -13.72 -48.08
N ALA A 30 -35.36 -12.41 -47.97
CA ALA A 30 -34.00 -11.88 -47.86
C ALA A 30 -33.29 -12.62 -46.71
N PRO A 31 -32.02 -12.96 -46.88
CA PRO A 31 -31.29 -13.73 -45.83
C PRO A 31 -31.45 -12.99 -44.51
N GLN A 32 -32.03 -13.67 -43.53
CA GLN A 32 -32.21 -13.14 -42.19
C GLN A 32 -30.81 -12.83 -41.64
N LYS A 33 -30.43 -11.55 -41.63
CA LYS A 33 -29.14 -11.13 -41.03
C LYS A 33 -29.07 -11.72 -39.65
N ARG A 34 -28.08 -12.59 -39.39
CA ARG A 34 -27.82 -13.19 -38.08
C ARG A 34 -27.74 -12.05 -37.05
N ARG A 35 -28.71 -11.97 -36.17
CA ARG A 35 -28.70 -11.04 -35.04
C ARG A 35 -27.76 -11.59 -33.99
N HIS A 36 -26.84 -10.77 -33.49
CA HIS A 36 -25.95 -11.16 -32.41
C HIS A 36 -26.73 -11.29 -31.08
N SER A 37 -26.28 -12.15 -30.20
CA SER A 37 -26.87 -12.30 -28.86
C SER A 37 -26.66 -11.01 -28.04
N LEU A 38 -27.76 -10.44 -27.54
CA LEU A 38 -27.69 -9.26 -26.66
C LEU A 38 -27.12 -9.61 -25.30
N LEU A 39 -27.47 -10.79 -24.76
CA LEU A 39 -26.89 -11.25 -23.47
C LEU A 39 -25.37 -11.41 -23.53
N LEU A 40 -24.87 -12.07 -24.59
CA LEU A 40 -23.42 -12.23 -24.77
C LEU A 40 -22.73 -10.87 -24.92
N TYR A 41 -23.36 -9.93 -25.65
CA TYR A 41 -22.81 -8.58 -25.73
C TYR A 41 -22.74 -7.89 -24.36
N LEU A 42 -23.80 -7.94 -23.54
CA LEU A 42 -23.84 -7.29 -22.23
C LEU A 42 -22.85 -7.92 -21.26
N TRP A 43 -22.64 -9.22 -21.35
CA TRP A 43 -21.61 -9.90 -20.58
C TRP A 43 -20.20 -9.47 -21.01
N ILE A 44 -19.90 -9.42 -22.30
CA ILE A 44 -18.62 -8.94 -22.82
C ILE A 44 -18.39 -7.47 -22.46
N ALA A 45 -19.46 -6.65 -22.42
CA ALA A 45 -19.36 -5.23 -22.10
C ALA A 45 -18.91 -4.97 -20.63
N LEU A 46 -19.06 -5.95 -19.74
CA LEU A 46 -18.46 -5.94 -18.40
C LEU A 46 -17.12 -6.67 -18.38
N ALA A 47 -17.11 -7.91 -18.84
CA ALA A 47 -15.97 -8.81 -18.67
C ALA A 47 -14.70 -8.34 -19.42
N LEU A 48 -14.85 -7.74 -20.62
CA LEU A 48 -13.67 -7.34 -21.41
C LEU A 48 -12.92 -6.14 -20.82
N PRO A 49 -13.56 -5.03 -20.42
CA PRO A 49 -12.84 -3.94 -19.75
C PRO A 49 -12.15 -4.38 -18.46
N GLU A 50 -12.81 -5.24 -17.68
CA GLU A 50 -12.27 -5.81 -16.44
C GLU A 50 -11.06 -6.72 -16.69
N LEU A 51 -11.14 -7.57 -17.74
CA LEU A 51 -10.02 -8.42 -18.15
C LEU A 51 -8.82 -7.60 -18.62
N VAL A 52 -9.07 -6.54 -19.42
CA VAL A 52 -8.01 -5.62 -19.86
C VAL A 52 -7.38 -4.91 -18.68
N LEU A 53 -8.19 -4.49 -17.69
CA LEU A 53 -7.68 -3.91 -16.45
C LEU A 53 -6.76 -4.89 -15.70
N HIS A 54 -7.21 -6.12 -15.47
CA HIS A 54 -6.45 -7.16 -14.80
C HIS A 54 -5.09 -7.40 -15.49
N LEU A 55 -5.08 -7.61 -16.82
CA LEU A 55 -3.86 -7.83 -17.59
C LEU A 55 -2.90 -6.64 -17.60
N SER A 56 -3.43 -5.41 -17.47
CA SER A 56 -2.63 -4.18 -17.50
C SER A 56 -2.06 -3.78 -16.14
N THR A 57 -2.56 -4.36 -15.04
CA THR A 57 -2.21 -3.95 -13.67
C THR A 57 -1.59 -5.07 -12.84
N ALA A 58 -1.45 -6.29 -13.39
CA ALA A 58 -0.78 -7.40 -12.73
C ALA A 58 0.72 -7.08 -12.54
N LYS A 59 1.21 -7.15 -11.29
CA LYS A 59 2.61 -6.83 -10.92
C LYS A 59 3.57 -8.01 -11.13
N SER A 60 3.05 -9.23 -11.27
CA SER A 60 3.85 -10.45 -11.47
C SER A 60 3.11 -11.46 -12.34
N ASN A 61 3.83 -12.45 -12.87
CA ASN A 61 3.24 -13.53 -13.66
C ASN A 61 2.24 -14.37 -12.84
N ASP A 62 2.47 -14.57 -11.55
CA ASP A 62 1.56 -15.30 -10.66
C ASP A 62 0.25 -14.55 -10.44
N LEU A 63 0.31 -13.21 -10.39
CA LEU A 63 -0.89 -12.37 -10.33
C LEU A 63 -1.56 -12.22 -11.69
N LEU A 64 -0.83 -12.34 -12.78
CA LEU A 64 -1.37 -12.29 -14.14
C LEU A 64 -2.30 -13.49 -14.42
N LEU A 65 -1.90 -14.69 -14.01
CA LEU A 65 -2.60 -15.97 -14.27
C LEU A 65 -3.39 -16.50 -13.06
N ASN A 66 -3.83 -15.63 -12.19
CA ASN A 66 -4.56 -16.04 -10.97
C ASN A 66 -6.07 -16.23 -11.17
N SER A 67 -6.78 -16.47 -10.05
CA SER A 67 -8.23 -16.69 -10.01
C SER A 67 -9.06 -15.57 -10.64
N GLY A 68 -8.59 -14.32 -10.65
CA GLY A 68 -9.33 -13.17 -11.18
C GLY A 68 -9.61 -13.24 -12.68
N LEU A 69 -8.72 -13.87 -13.46
CA LEU A 69 -8.95 -14.13 -14.88
C LEU A 69 -10.23 -14.94 -15.13
N LEU A 70 -10.57 -15.86 -14.22
CA LEU A 70 -11.75 -16.69 -14.31
C LEU A 70 -12.94 -16.09 -13.55
N LEU A 71 -12.71 -15.66 -12.31
CA LEU A 71 -13.76 -15.20 -11.41
C LEU A 71 -14.38 -13.87 -11.86
N GLY A 72 -13.59 -12.92 -12.37
CA GLY A 72 -14.10 -11.65 -12.88
C GLY A 72 -15.18 -11.85 -13.95
N PRO A 73 -14.93 -12.55 -15.08
CA PRO A 73 -15.95 -12.87 -16.07
C PRO A 73 -17.13 -13.68 -15.53
N VAL A 74 -16.89 -14.61 -14.59
CA VAL A 74 -17.97 -15.42 -13.98
C VAL A 74 -18.89 -14.53 -13.13
N PHE A 75 -18.33 -13.69 -12.28
CA PHE A 75 -19.11 -12.75 -11.46
C PHE A 75 -19.81 -11.65 -12.28
N ALA A 76 -19.29 -11.28 -13.44
CA ALA A 76 -19.93 -10.36 -14.37
C ALA A 76 -21.20 -10.95 -15.03
N PHE A 77 -21.45 -12.26 -14.94
CA PHE A 77 -22.56 -12.92 -15.61
C PHE A 77 -23.92 -12.56 -15.00
N LEU A 78 -24.06 -12.54 -13.68
CA LEU A 78 -25.32 -12.14 -13.02
C LEU A 78 -25.72 -10.68 -13.35
N PRO A 79 -24.84 -9.66 -13.21
CA PRO A 79 -25.16 -8.30 -13.66
C PRO A 79 -25.56 -8.22 -15.13
N ALA A 80 -24.92 -8.99 -16.00
CA ALA A 80 -25.30 -9.05 -17.42
C ALA A 80 -26.70 -9.65 -17.64
N CYS A 81 -27.09 -10.68 -16.87
CA CYS A 81 -28.45 -11.26 -16.90
C CYS A 81 -29.52 -10.25 -16.45
N LEU A 82 -29.24 -9.51 -15.37
CA LEU A 82 -30.13 -8.46 -14.85
C LEU A 82 -30.29 -7.32 -15.86
N MET A 83 -29.18 -6.87 -16.45
CA MET A 83 -29.20 -5.84 -17.46
C MET A 83 -29.89 -6.30 -18.75
N PHE A 84 -29.73 -7.56 -19.14
CA PHE A 84 -30.48 -8.12 -20.25
C PHE A 84 -32.00 -8.11 -19.96
N ALA A 85 -32.42 -8.43 -18.76
CA ALA A 85 -33.81 -8.35 -18.34
C ALA A 85 -34.32 -6.92 -18.43
N LEU A 86 -33.56 -5.92 -17.99
CA LEU A 86 -33.89 -4.50 -18.11
C LEU A 86 -33.97 -4.05 -19.59
N CYS A 87 -32.92 -4.27 -20.38
CA CYS A 87 -32.82 -3.89 -21.80
C CYS A 87 -33.82 -4.60 -22.74
N THR A 88 -34.61 -5.54 -22.22
CA THR A 88 -35.70 -6.21 -22.94
C THR A 88 -37.08 -5.96 -22.33
N SER A 89 -37.17 -5.12 -21.28
CA SER A 89 -38.41 -4.80 -20.56
C SER A 89 -39.01 -3.46 -20.91
N LEU A 90 -38.21 -2.46 -21.25
CA LEU A 90 -38.69 -1.10 -21.52
C LEU A 90 -39.55 -1.05 -22.76
N PRO A 91 -40.59 -0.14 -22.82
CA PRO A 91 -41.59 -0.12 -23.88
C PRO A 91 -41.00 0.14 -25.25
N ARG A 92 -40.04 1.05 -25.37
CA ARG A 92 -39.49 1.51 -26.64
C ARG A 92 -38.11 0.91 -26.91
N ARG A 93 -37.85 0.50 -28.13
CA ARG A 93 -36.54 -0.01 -28.58
C ARG A 93 -35.39 0.94 -28.29
N GLY A 94 -35.60 2.26 -28.47
CA GLY A 94 -34.60 3.27 -28.17
C GLY A 94 -34.25 3.35 -26.68
N GLN A 95 -35.22 3.16 -25.77
CA GLN A 95 -35.00 3.12 -24.34
C GLN A 95 -34.15 1.91 -23.92
N ASN A 96 -34.44 0.73 -24.47
CA ASN A 96 -33.66 -0.48 -24.25
C ASN A 96 -32.22 -0.32 -24.76
N TYR A 97 -32.03 0.29 -25.91
CA TYR A 97 -30.72 0.61 -26.46
C TYR A 97 -29.98 1.62 -25.58
N PHE A 98 -30.67 2.69 -25.14
CA PHE A 98 -30.09 3.70 -24.27
C PHE A 98 -29.65 3.10 -22.92
N ALA A 99 -30.45 2.22 -22.33
CA ALA A 99 -30.07 1.50 -21.12
C ALA A 99 -28.79 0.66 -21.32
N ALA A 100 -28.66 -0.04 -22.44
CA ALA A 100 -27.44 -0.79 -22.77
C ALA A 100 -26.24 0.14 -23.03
N LEU A 101 -26.48 1.32 -23.61
CA LEU A 101 -25.44 2.32 -23.85
C LEU A 101 -24.88 2.86 -22.50
N VAL A 102 -25.78 3.28 -21.60
CA VAL A 102 -25.42 3.75 -20.26
C VAL A 102 -24.65 2.66 -19.52
N TYR A 103 -25.12 1.43 -19.53
CA TYR A 103 -24.46 0.30 -18.90
C TYR A 103 -23.03 0.08 -19.43
N SER A 104 -22.85 0.07 -20.75
CA SER A 104 -21.53 -0.11 -21.36
C SER A 104 -20.61 1.09 -21.10
N PHE A 105 -21.16 2.30 -21.04
CA PHE A 105 -20.42 3.51 -20.72
C PHE A 105 -19.95 3.51 -19.26
N VAL A 106 -20.84 3.18 -18.31
CA VAL A 106 -20.51 3.10 -16.88
C VAL A 106 -19.45 2.03 -16.63
N SER A 107 -19.57 0.86 -17.26
CA SER A 107 -18.55 -0.20 -17.18
C SER A 107 -17.18 0.27 -17.68
N PHE A 108 -17.15 0.91 -18.86
CA PHE A 108 -15.93 1.49 -19.41
C PHE A 108 -15.34 2.55 -18.48
N LEU A 109 -16.17 3.50 -18.03
CA LEU A 109 -15.72 4.62 -17.18
C LEU A 109 -15.13 4.11 -15.86
N LEU A 110 -15.79 3.13 -15.23
CA LEU A 110 -15.31 2.52 -13.98
C LEU A 110 -13.94 1.87 -14.18
N CYS A 111 -13.77 1.02 -15.21
CA CYS A 111 -12.49 0.37 -15.46
C CYS A 111 -11.39 1.36 -15.89
N ALA A 112 -11.74 2.35 -16.72
CA ALA A 112 -10.80 3.36 -17.20
C ALA A 112 -10.30 4.28 -16.06
N SER A 113 -11.20 4.73 -15.18
CA SER A 113 -10.83 5.55 -14.03
C SER A 113 -9.99 4.78 -13.02
N GLN A 114 -10.29 3.49 -12.80
CA GLN A 114 -9.46 2.62 -11.96
C GLN A 114 -8.07 2.39 -12.54
N LEU A 115 -7.94 2.22 -13.86
CA LEU A 115 -6.64 2.12 -14.52
C LEU A 115 -5.80 3.39 -14.30
N VAL A 116 -6.39 4.56 -14.54
CA VAL A 116 -5.72 5.85 -14.36
C VAL A 116 -5.32 6.05 -12.91
N TYR A 117 -6.21 5.77 -11.97
CA TYR A 117 -5.93 5.86 -10.54
C TYR A 117 -4.78 4.92 -10.14
N TYR A 118 -4.82 3.68 -10.62
CA TYR A 118 -3.75 2.71 -10.38
C TYR A 118 -2.38 3.19 -10.90
N ARG A 119 -2.36 3.82 -12.08
CA ARG A 119 -1.12 4.38 -12.65
C ARG A 119 -0.56 5.55 -11.84
N VAL A 120 -1.43 6.28 -11.15
CA VAL A 120 -1.03 7.41 -10.29
C VAL A 120 -0.60 6.94 -8.90
N PHE A 121 -1.39 6.05 -8.28
CA PHE A 121 -1.27 5.72 -6.85
C PHE A 121 -0.78 4.27 -6.56
N GLY A 122 -0.56 3.42 -7.56
CA GLY A 122 -0.13 2.03 -7.38
C GLY A 122 -1.19 1.08 -6.79
N THR A 123 -2.40 1.57 -6.52
CA THR A 123 -3.53 0.82 -5.97
C THR A 123 -4.85 1.21 -6.66
N PHE A 124 -5.94 0.49 -6.38
CA PHE A 124 -7.28 0.85 -6.85
C PHE A 124 -8.00 1.73 -5.82
N TYR A 125 -8.82 2.69 -6.31
CA TYR A 125 -9.64 3.48 -5.40
C TYR A 125 -10.81 2.65 -4.85
N THR A 126 -11.14 2.90 -3.60
CA THR A 126 -12.30 2.36 -2.89
C THR A 126 -13.45 3.36 -2.91
N PHE A 127 -14.62 2.95 -2.43
CA PHE A 127 -15.76 3.86 -2.28
C PHE A 127 -15.42 5.03 -1.32
N TYR A 128 -14.63 4.77 -0.27
CA TYR A 128 -14.13 5.81 0.62
C TYR A 128 -13.28 6.85 -0.14
N SER A 129 -12.37 6.41 -0.99
CA SER A 129 -11.51 7.32 -1.78
C SER A 129 -12.33 8.22 -2.72
N MET A 130 -13.51 7.76 -3.20
CA MET A 130 -14.39 8.57 -4.03
C MET A 130 -15.02 9.75 -3.28
N THR A 131 -15.18 9.66 -1.96
CA THR A 131 -15.70 10.78 -1.15
C THR A 131 -14.73 11.95 -1.05
N ASN A 132 -13.44 11.70 -1.27
CA ASN A 132 -12.36 12.69 -1.30
C ASN A 132 -12.01 13.15 -2.73
N GLY A 133 -12.92 13.01 -3.67
CA GLY A 133 -12.70 13.29 -5.11
C GLY A 133 -12.29 14.73 -5.45
N THR A 134 -12.50 15.69 -4.55
CA THR A 134 -12.03 17.09 -4.73
C THR A 134 -10.49 17.18 -4.73
N ASP A 135 -9.82 16.28 -4.02
CA ASP A 135 -8.37 16.28 -3.93
C ASP A 135 -7.71 15.80 -5.24
N ALA A 136 -8.49 15.11 -6.11
CA ALA A 136 -8.01 14.69 -7.43
C ALA A 136 -7.58 15.86 -8.33
N PHE A 137 -8.07 17.08 -8.11
CA PHE A 137 -7.65 18.26 -8.87
C PHE A 137 -6.17 18.63 -8.67
N GLN A 138 -5.55 18.20 -7.58
CA GLN A 138 -4.12 18.40 -7.32
C GLN A 138 -3.25 17.55 -8.27
N PHE A 139 -3.81 16.47 -8.82
CA PHE A 139 -3.11 15.47 -9.64
C PHE A 139 -3.42 15.59 -11.15
N VAL A 140 -4.00 16.69 -11.63
CA VAL A 140 -4.47 16.81 -13.05
C VAL A 140 -3.33 16.58 -14.04
N SER A 141 -2.11 17.05 -13.79
CA SER A 141 -0.95 16.82 -14.65
C SER A 141 -0.60 15.35 -14.76
N THR A 142 -0.49 14.67 -13.60
CA THR A 142 -0.18 13.24 -13.49
C THR A 142 -1.29 12.37 -14.11
N ILE A 143 -2.56 12.73 -13.86
CA ILE A 143 -3.72 12.07 -14.48
C ILE A 143 -3.67 12.18 -16.00
N THR A 144 -3.33 13.36 -16.52
CA THR A 144 -3.26 13.61 -17.98
C THR A 144 -2.12 12.80 -18.61
N ALA A 145 -0.97 12.70 -17.95
CA ALA A 145 0.15 11.86 -18.38
C ALA A 145 -0.27 10.38 -18.40
N ALA A 146 -0.85 9.87 -17.30
CA ALA A 146 -1.32 8.49 -17.19
C ALA A 146 -2.36 8.13 -18.29
N ILE A 147 -3.27 9.04 -18.64
CA ILE A 147 -4.23 8.85 -19.75
C ILE A 147 -3.47 8.72 -21.08
N ARG A 148 -2.52 9.60 -21.35
CA ARG A 148 -1.76 9.62 -22.61
C ARG A 148 -0.94 8.34 -22.80
N GLU A 149 -0.25 7.91 -21.77
CA GLU A 149 0.58 6.69 -21.78
C GLU A 149 -0.24 5.42 -21.95
N ASN A 150 -1.47 5.38 -21.42
CA ASN A 150 -2.33 4.21 -21.46
C ASN A 150 -3.44 4.30 -22.53
N LEU A 151 -3.30 5.18 -23.53
CA LEU A 151 -4.35 5.43 -24.53
C LEU A 151 -4.79 4.15 -25.28
N LEU A 152 -3.86 3.27 -25.66
CA LEU A 152 -4.17 2.01 -26.32
C LEU A 152 -5.01 1.08 -25.41
N THR A 153 -4.63 0.96 -24.15
CA THR A 153 -5.37 0.15 -23.15
C THR A 153 -6.78 0.69 -22.95
N LEU A 154 -6.93 2.02 -22.84
CA LEU A 154 -8.23 2.67 -22.72
C LEU A 154 -9.10 2.46 -23.97
N LEU A 155 -8.51 2.47 -25.17
CA LEU A 155 -9.22 2.16 -26.41
C LEU A 155 -9.68 0.70 -26.48
N LEU A 156 -8.86 -0.25 -25.98
CA LEU A 156 -9.24 -1.67 -25.86
C LEU A 156 -10.42 -1.84 -24.89
N MET A 157 -10.42 -1.17 -23.74
CA MET A 157 -11.55 -1.16 -22.80
C MET A 157 -12.81 -0.55 -23.42
N ALA A 158 -12.68 0.44 -24.30
CA ALA A 158 -13.80 1.11 -24.97
C ALA A 158 -14.44 0.27 -26.10
N LEU A 159 -13.82 -0.82 -26.57
CA LEU A 159 -14.30 -1.60 -27.72
C LEU A 159 -15.79 -2.02 -27.64
N PRO A 160 -16.32 -2.53 -26.51
CA PRO A 160 -17.73 -2.88 -26.39
C PRO A 160 -18.63 -1.66 -26.59
N LEU A 161 -18.29 -0.52 -25.98
CA LEU A 161 -19.02 0.74 -26.10
C LEU A 161 -19.02 1.24 -27.58
N LEU A 162 -17.87 1.29 -28.21
CA LEU A 162 -17.72 1.68 -29.63
C LEU A 162 -18.50 0.74 -30.54
N ARG A 163 -18.49 -0.57 -30.28
CA ARG A 163 -19.27 -1.57 -30.99
C ARG A 163 -20.77 -1.30 -30.92
N LEU A 164 -21.24 -0.84 -29.75
CA LEU A 164 -22.65 -0.50 -29.55
C LEU A 164 -23.03 0.79 -30.30
N LEU A 165 -22.19 1.83 -30.20
CA LEU A 165 -22.37 3.11 -30.91
C LEU A 165 -22.38 2.90 -32.43
N ILE A 166 -21.45 2.10 -32.97
CA ILE A 166 -21.34 1.82 -34.40
C ILE A 166 -22.35 0.75 -34.84
N GLY A 167 -23.64 1.07 -34.86
CA GLY A 167 -24.69 0.25 -35.42
C GLY A 167 -25.30 -0.78 -34.46
N GLY A 168 -25.20 -0.61 -33.14
CA GLY A 168 -25.81 -1.48 -32.15
C GLY A 168 -27.32 -1.69 -32.33
N LEU A 169 -28.06 -0.62 -32.63
CA LEU A 169 -29.49 -0.70 -32.94
C LEU A 169 -29.81 -1.66 -34.09
N ARG A 170 -28.93 -1.81 -35.08
CA ARG A 170 -29.13 -2.71 -36.21
C ARG A 170 -28.73 -4.14 -35.95
N ARG A 171 -27.76 -4.35 -35.06
CA ARG A 171 -27.12 -5.64 -34.80
C ARG A 171 -27.77 -6.44 -33.67
N TYR A 172 -28.26 -5.76 -32.62
CA TYR A 172 -28.82 -6.41 -31.43
C TYR A 172 -30.33 -6.30 -31.31
N PRO A 173 -31.02 -7.31 -30.73
CA PRO A 173 -32.48 -7.33 -30.62
C PRO A 173 -32.99 -6.56 -29.40
N PHE A 174 -33.09 -5.24 -29.49
CA PHE A 174 -33.61 -4.37 -28.41
C PHE A 174 -35.15 -4.30 -28.41
N HIS A 175 -35.84 -5.43 -28.59
CA HIS A 175 -37.30 -5.43 -28.64
C HIS A 175 -37.88 -5.98 -27.31
N ARG A 176 -38.95 -5.34 -26.84
CA ARG A 176 -39.73 -5.88 -25.72
C ARG A 176 -40.44 -7.17 -26.19
N ARG A 177 -39.93 -8.35 -25.79
CA ARG A 177 -40.47 -9.62 -26.29
C ARG A 177 -40.46 -10.78 -25.37
N ARG A 178 -40.10 -10.65 -24.12
CA ARG A 178 -40.06 -11.83 -23.22
C ARG A 178 -40.98 -11.58 -22.03
N GLY A 179 -41.83 -12.57 -21.73
CA GLY A 179 -42.57 -12.58 -20.48
C GLY A 179 -41.68 -12.53 -19.26
N LEU A 180 -42.24 -12.34 -18.08
CA LEU A 180 -41.48 -12.26 -16.82
C LEU A 180 -40.71 -13.57 -16.51
N ALA A 181 -41.35 -14.74 -16.77
CA ALA A 181 -40.79 -16.04 -16.46
C ALA A 181 -39.39 -16.34 -17.05
N PRO A 182 -39.14 -16.14 -18.38
CA PRO A 182 -37.80 -16.38 -18.94
C PRO A 182 -36.75 -15.39 -18.46
N LYS A 183 -37.12 -14.20 -18.04
CA LYS A 183 -36.20 -13.24 -17.42
C LYS A 183 -35.84 -13.63 -15.99
N ALA A 184 -36.85 -14.05 -15.22
CA ALA A 184 -36.66 -14.59 -13.88
C ALA A 184 -35.79 -15.85 -13.90
N ALA A 185 -36.05 -16.77 -14.85
CA ALA A 185 -35.22 -17.96 -15.04
C ALA A 185 -33.76 -17.62 -15.38
N LEU A 186 -33.53 -16.61 -16.23
CA LEU A 186 -32.18 -16.16 -16.56
C LEU A 186 -31.49 -15.48 -15.38
N ALA A 187 -32.21 -14.68 -14.59
CA ALA A 187 -31.67 -14.09 -13.36
C ALA A 187 -31.37 -15.16 -12.30
N ALA A 188 -32.26 -16.17 -12.17
CA ALA A 188 -32.01 -17.32 -11.29
C ALA A 188 -30.78 -18.12 -11.71
N LEU A 189 -30.59 -18.35 -13.04
CA LEU A 189 -29.36 -18.97 -13.54
C LEU A 189 -28.12 -18.13 -13.21
N GLY A 190 -28.18 -16.81 -13.40
CA GLY A 190 -27.09 -15.92 -13.01
C GLY A 190 -26.76 -16.00 -11.52
N LEU A 191 -27.80 -16.06 -10.66
CA LEU A 191 -27.64 -16.21 -9.22
C LEU A 191 -27.03 -17.59 -8.85
N LEU A 192 -27.45 -18.67 -9.51
CA LEU A 192 -26.87 -20.00 -9.29
C LEU A 192 -25.38 -20.02 -9.67
N VAL A 193 -25.00 -19.39 -10.79
CA VAL A 193 -23.60 -19.25 -11.21
C VAL A 193 -22.81 -18.45 -10.16
N GLN A 194 -23.37 -17.35 -9.66
CA GLN A 194 -22.77 -16.52 -8.61
C GLN A 194 -22.56 -17.31 -7.32
N LEU A 195 -23.58 -18.04 -6.85
CA LEU A 195 -23.48 -18.87 -5.63
C LEU A 195 -22.49 -20.02 -5.80
N GLY A 196 -22.49 -20.65 -6.97
CA GLY A 196 -21.53 -21.71 -7.31
C GLY A 196 -20.09 -21.19 -7.32
N ALA A 197 -19.87 -19.99 -7.86
CA ALA A 197 -18.55 -19.35 -7.84
C ALA A 197 -18.11 -19.02 -6.40
N VAL A 198 -19.00 -18.49 -5.56
CA VAL A 198 -18.71 -18.20 -4.15
C VAL A 198 -18.38 -19.50 -3.38
N TYR A 199 -19.14 -20.58 -3.61
CA TYR A 199 -18.85 -21.87 -3.02
C TYR A 199 -17.49 -22.46 -3.43
N ALA A 200 -17.06 -22.17 -4.66
CA ALA A 200 -15.78 -22.63 -5.19
C ALA A 200 -14.55 -21.78 -4.75
N LEU A 201 -14.73 -20.64 -4.08
CA LEU A 201 -13.62 -19.75 -3.70
C LEU A 201 -12.49 -20.44 -2.94
N PRO A 202 -12.74 -21.34 -1.95
CA PRO A 202 -11.64 -22.02 -1.24
C PRO A 202 -10.73 -22.84 -2.16
N SER A 203 -11.21 -23.26 -3.33
CA SER A 203 -10.41 -24.00 -4.32
C SER A 203 -9.39 -23.12 -5.06
N PHE A 204 -9.46 -21.79 -4.89
CA PHE A 204 -8.56 -20.80 -5.51
C PHE A 204 -7.59 -20.22 -4.48
N GLY A 205 -6.81 -21.06 -3.81
CA GLY A 205 -5.76 -20.61 -2.88
C GLY A 205 -6.13 -20.66 -1.40
N GLY A 206 -7.05 -21.58 -1.03
CA GLY A 206 -7.40 -21.82 0.39
C GLY A 206 -8.36 -20.80 0.99
N THR A 207 -8.31 -20.67 2.32
CA THR A 207 -9.22 -19.82 3.12
C THR A 207 -8.50 -18.68 3.86
N ASP A 208 -7.22 -18.46 3.58
CA ASP A 208 -6.41 -17.42 4.19
C ASP A 208 -6.96 -16.02 3.84
N ASP A 209 -6.69 -15.02 4.66
CA ASP A 209 -7.22 -13.66 4.53
C ASP A 209 -6.96 -13.05 3.15
N MET A 210 -5.78 -13.29 2.57
CA MET A 210 -5.44 -12.78 1.24
C MET A 210 -5.86 -13.70 0.08
N SER A 211 -6.43 -14.88 0.35
CA SER A 211 -7.03 -15.74 -0.68
C SER A 211 -8.28 -15.12 -1.30
N ALA A 212 -8.75 -15.68 -2.44
CA ALA A 212 -10.03 -15.24 -3.02
C ALA A 212 -11.20 -15.39 -2.04
N TYR A 213 -11.16 -16.42 -1.19
CA TYR A 213 -12.15 -16.65 -0.12
C TYR A 213 -12.06 -15.57 0.97
N GLY A 214 -10.88 -15.33 1.53
CA GLY A 214 -10.69 -14.34 2.59
C GLY A 214 -11.06 -12.93 2.14
N LEU A 215 -10.63 -12.51 0.95
CA LEU A 215 -10.97 -11.21 0.35
C LEU A 215 -12.48 -11.05 0.10
N TYR A 216 -13.18 -12.14 -0.21
CA TYR A 216 -14.64 -12.10 -0.38
C TYR A 216 -15.38 -11.95 0.95
N HIS A 217 -14.93 -12.60 2.03
CA HIS A 217 -15.64 -12.71 3.30
C HIS A 217 -15.12 -11.79 4.42
N ASN A 218 -13.80 -11.74 4.64
CA ASN A 218 -13.22 -11.25 5.88
C ASN A 218 -12.25 -10.08 5.72
N ALA A 219 -11.44 -10.09 4.67
CA ALA A 219 -10.34 -9.16 4.49
C ALA A 219 -10.66 -8.09 3.42
N SER A 220 -9.92 -6.99 3.47
CA SER A 220 -9.96 -5.96 2.44
C SER A 220 -8.53 -5.63 2.02
N ASP A 221 -8.25 -5.84 0.76
CA ASP A 221 -7.11 -5.32 0.04
C ASP A 221 -7.61 -4.88 -1.32
N ALA A 222 -7.48 -3.60 -1.63
CA ALA A 222 -8.04 -3.04 -2.87
C ALA A 222 -7.37 -3.64 -4.11
N TYR A 223 -6.05 -3.83 -4.08
CA TYR A 223 -5.31 -4.38 -5.22
C TYR A 223 -5.58 -5.88 -5.41
N LEU A 224 -5.40 -6.69 -4.36
CA LEU A 224 -5.63 -8.13 -4.44
C LEU A 224 -7.10 -8.47 -4.64
N GLY A 225 -8.02 -7.68 -4.06
CA GLY A 225 -9.45 -7.84 -4.26
C GLY A 225 -9.85 -7.72 -5.74
N VAL A 226 -9.37 -6.68 -6.41
CA VAL A 226 -9.59 -6.51 -7.86
C VAL A 226 -8.88 -7.60 -8.66
N ASN A 227 -7.66 -7.95 -8.29
CA ASN A 227 -6.86 -8.93 -9.01
C ASN A 227 -7.38 -10.37 -8.86
N ARG A 228 -7.88 -10.77 -7.68
CA ARG A 228 -8.34 -12.15 -7.40
C ARG A 228 -9.84 -12.37 -7.61
N LEU A 229 -10.68 -11.35 -7.45
CA LEU A 229 -12.15 -11.47 -7.54
C LEU A 229 -12.74 -10.73 -8.75
N GLY A 230 -11.96 -9.83 -9.37
CA GLY A 230 -12.42 -8.89 -10.38
C GLY A 230 -12.95 -7.58 -9.78
N LEU A 231 -12.87 -6.49 -10.58
CA LEU A 231 -13.20 -5.15 -10.15
C LEU A 231 -14.63 -5.00 -9.64
N LEU A 232 -15.61 -5.50 -10.41
CA LEU A 232 -17.03 -5.35 -10.06
C LEU A 232 -17.36 -6.03 -8.72
N THR A 233 -16.75 -7.18 -8.45
CA THR A 233 -16.96 -7.90 -7.19
C THR A 233 -16.30 -7.17 -6.04
N ALA A 234 -15.03 -6.78 -6.19
CA ALA A 234 -14.29 -6.05 -5.17
C ALA A 234 -15.00 -4.74 -4.82
N PHE A 235 -15.39 -3.94 -5.83
CA PHE A 235 -16.09 -2.67 -5.63
C PHE A 235 -17.47 -2.83 -4.99
N ARG A 236 -18.22 -3.88 -5.35
CA ARG A 236 -19.50 -4.21 -4.72
C ARG A 236 -19.32 -4.57 -3.24
N LEU A 237 -18.32 -5.37 -2.91
CA LEU A 237 -18.00 -5.73 -1.52
C LEU A 237 -17.61 -4.51 -0.71
N ASP A 238 -16.74 -3.66 -1.24
CA ASP A 238 -16.33 -2.41 -0.62
C ASP A 238 -17.52 -1.47 -0.35
N LEU A 239 -18.39 -1.26 -1.35
CA LEU A 239 -19.63 -0.49 -1.18
C LEU A 239 -20.53 -1.09 -0.10
N THR A 240 -20.74 -2.41 -0.11
CA THR A 240 -21.60 -3.08 0.86
C THR A 240 -21.06 -2.90 2.26
N ARG A 241 -19.76 -3.09 2.46
CA ARG A 241 -19.06 -2.92 3.75
C ARG A 241 -19.12 -1.48 4.25
N THR A 242 -18.88 -0.52 3.35
CA THR A 242 -18.99 0.91 3.69
C THR A 242 -20.39 1.30 4.15
N VAL A 243 -21.43 0.81 3.47
CA VAL A 243 -22.83 1.10 3.81
C VAL A 243 -23.28 0.38 5.09
N SER A 244 -22.84 -0.87 5.32
CA SER A 244 -23.16 -1.62 6.54
C SER A 244 -22.37 -1.14 7.77
N GLY A 245 -21.35 -0.31 7.58
CA GLY A 245 -20.43 0.09 8.64
C GLY A 245 -19.53 -1.05 9.12
N GLU A 246 -19.47 -2.14 8.36
CA GLU A 246 -18.57 -3.26 8.64
C GLU A 246 -17.15 -2.91 8.18
N SER A 247 -16.25 -2.86 9.15
CA SER A 247 -14.83 -2.73 8.86
C SER A 247 -14.28 -4.09 8.41
N ALA A 248 -13.86 -4.17 7.15
CA ALA A 248 -13.20 -5.38 6.62
C ALA A 248 -11.71 -5.42 7.05
N THR A 249 -11.46 -5.25 8.34
CA THR A 249 -10.11 -5.18 8.90
C THR A 249 -9.52 -6.54 9.24
N GLY A 250 -10.20 -7.63 8.89
CA GLY A 250 -9.87 -8.97 9.38
C GLY A 250 -10.36 -9.21 10.81
N SER A 251 -10.33 -10.46 11.24
CA SER A 251 -10.59 -10.85 12.63
C SER A 251 -9.30 -10.78 13.43
N ILE A 252 -9.35 -10.23 14.64
CA ILE A 252 -8.26 -10.40 15.60
C ILE A 252 -8.41 -11.80 16.20
N VAL A 253 -7.40 -12.62 16.00
CA VAL A 253 -7.31 -13.97 16.60
C VAL A 253 -6.43 -13.86 17.83
N LEU A 254 -7.06 -13.89 19.01
CA LEU A 254 -6.34 -13.93 20.28
C LEU A 254 -5.77 -15.35 20.43
N ALA A 255 -4.52 -15.52 20.09
CA ALA A 255 -3.77 -16.76 20.34
C ALA A 255 -3.11 -16.70 21.71
N ASP A 256 -2.79 -17.88 22.27
CA ASP A 256 -1.86 -17.94 23.39
C ASP A 256 -0.51 -17.30 22.97
N PRO A 257 0.21 -16.63 23.90
CA PRO A 257 1.49 -16.02 23.60
C PRO A 257 2.41 -17.01 22.88
N LEU A 258 3.09 -16.54 21.82
CA LEU A 258 4.11 -17.35 21.14
C LEU A 258 5.09 -17.89 22.19
N PRO A 259 5.48 -19.18 22.12
CA PRO A 259 6.50 -19.71 23.01
C PRO A 259 7.77 -18.85 22.83
N GLN A 260 8.12 -18.09 23.83
CA GLN A 260 9.44 -17.45 23.88
C GLN A 260 10.45 -18.56 24.14
N GLU A 261 11.13 -19.02 23.10
CA GLU A 261 12.42 -19.65 23.31
C GLU A 261 13.34 -18.55 23.85
N THR A 262 13.68 -18.64 25.13
CA THR A 262 14.74 -17.85 25.73
C THR A 262 16.03 -18.17 24.97
N THR A 263 16.35 -17.37 23.98
CA THR A 263 17.68 -17.33 23.40
C THR A 263 18.60 -16.85 24.51
N GLN A 264 19.24 -17.80 25.19
CA GLN A 264 20.40 -17.45 26.02
C GLN A 264 21.39 -16.76 25.08
N PRO A 265 21.91 -15.58 25.45
CA PRO A 265 22.95 -14.95 24.66
C PRO A 265 24.08 -15.96 24.43
N PRO A 266 24.68 -16.00 23.23
CA PRO A 266 25.75 -16.95 22.95
C PRO A 266 26.85 -16.76 23.97
N THR A 267 27.05 -17.78 24.80
CA THR A 267 28.17 -17.83 25.77
C THR A 267 29.43 -17.73 24.93
N GLN A 268 30.09 -16.58 24.97
CA GLN A 268 31.43 -16.44 24.42
C GLN A 268 32.32 -17.52 25.06
N GLN A 269 32.55 -18.61 24.35
CA GLN A 269 33.61 -19.53 24.69
C GLN A 269 34.92 -18.77 24.45
N LEU A 270 35.50 -18.28 25.54
CA LEU A 270 36.88 -17.88 25.56
C LEU A 270 37.70 -19.12 25.15
N LEU A 271 38.24 -19.11 23.94
CA LEU A 271 39.25 -20.05 23.49
C LEU A 271 40.49 -19.78 24.33
N THR A 272 40.71 -20.56 25.38
CA THR A 272 42.00 -20.63 26.05
C THR A 272 42.98 -21.32 25.13
N PRO A 273 44.17 -20.72 24.84
CA PRO A 273 45.22 -21.40 24.12
C PRO A 273 45.82 -22.49 25.03
N GLU A 274 45.95 -23.73 24.55
CA GLU A 274 46.74 -24.75 25.16
C GLU A 274 48.21 -24.26 25.26
N THR A 275 48.69 -24.06 26.49
CA THR A 275 50.10 -23.78 26.78
C THR A 275 50.84 -25.09 27.07
N GLN A 276 51.80 -25.39 26.20
CA GLN A 276 52.83 -26.40 26.50
C GLN A 276 53.70 -25.95 27.67
N ASP A 277 53.91 -26.88 28.62
CA ASP A 277 54.84 -26.75 29.76
C ASP A 277 56.27 -26.47 29.32
N THR A 278 56.78 -25.31 29.68
CA THR A 278 58.23 -25.09 29.87
C THR A 278 58.46 -24.24 31.13
N VAL A 279 59.12 -24.79 32.10
CA VAL A 279 59.49 -24.14 33.38
C VAL A 279 60.60 -23.11 33.14
N PRO A 280 60.44 -21.85 33.58
CA PRO A 280 61.52 -20.89 33.66
C PRO A 280 61.89 -20.55 35.15
N PRO A 281 63.05 -19.96 35.38
CA PRO A 281 63.62 -19.79 36.73
C PRO A 281 63.06 -18.57 37.47
N THR A 282 63.06 -18.69 38.75
CA THR A 282 62.65 -17.79 39.82
C THR A 282 63.32 -16.40 39.73
N LEU A 283 62.51 -15.31 39.79
CA LEU A 283 62.93 -13.94 40.05
C LEU A 283 62.26 -13.41 41.36
N PRO A 284 62.87 -12.42 42.07
CA PRO A 284 62.48 -12.00 43.38
C PRO A 284 61.16 -11.21 43.47
N PRO A 285 60.54 -11.06 44.68
CA PRO A 285 59.21 -10.49 44.79
C PRO A 285 59.18 -8.98 44.54
N GLU A 286 58.37 -8.55 43.60
CA GLU A 286 57.99 -7.16 43.43
C GLU A 286 56.86 -6.74 44.38
N THR A 287 56.97 -5.50 44.85
CA THR A 287 56.15 -4.84 45.83
C THR A 287 54.73 -4.69 45.26
N THR A 288 53.72 -5.22 45.94
CA THR A 288 52.33 -5.09 45.68
C THR A 288 51.86 -3.63 45.76
N ALA A 289 51.45 -3.04 44.64
CA ALA A 289 50.63 -1.82 44.60
C ALA A 289 49.22 -2.13 45.18
N PRO A 290 48.54 -1.15 45.80
CA PRO A 290 47.17 -1.35 46.29
C PRO A 290 46.24 -1.73 45.15
N PRO A 291 45.21 -2.56 45.40
CA PRO A 291 44.24 -2.87 44.34
C PRO A 291 43.55 -1.58 43.88
N GLU A 292 43.59 -1.31 42.57
CA GLU A 292 42.73 -0.31 41.93
C GLU A 292 41.28 -0.67 42.27
N THR A 293 40.59 0.28 42.88
CA THR A 293 39.17 0.19 43.15
C THR A 293 38.49 0.29 41.77
N THR A 294 38.21 -0.85 41.15
CA THR A 294 37.31 -0.89 39.97
C THR A 294 35.97 -0.41 40.47
N GLU A 295 35.52 0.76 39.97
CA GLU A 295 34.11 1.17 40.07
C GLU A 295 33.24 0.02 39.54
N PRO A 296 32.15 -0.36 40.25
CA PRO A 296 31.27 -1.39 39.78
C PRO A 296 30.70 -0.95 38.41
N ALA A 297 30.70 -1.85 37.44
CA ALA A 297 30.11 -1.59 36.14
C ALA A 297 28.68 -1.05 36.31
N PRO A 298 28.26 -0.03 35.53
CA PRO A 298 26.93 0.54 35.63
C PRO A 298 25.87 -0.57 35.47
N VAL A 299 24.93 -0.62 36.40
CA VAL A 299 23.80 -1.57 36.31
C VAL A 299 22.87 -1.08 35.20
N ILE A 300 22.76 -1.86 34.11
CA ILE A 300 21.87 -1.57 33.02
C ILE A 300 20.43 -1.80 33.50
N ASP A 301 19.54 -0.80 33.28
CA ASP A 301 18.11 -0.96 33.51
C ASP A 301 17.50 -1.85 32.42
N THR A 302 16.99 -3.00 32.81
CA THR A 302 16.30 -3.97 31.95
C THR A 302 14.82 -4.09 32.31
N SER A 303 14.26 -3.08 32.99
CA SER A 303 12.82 -3.05 33.26
C SER A 303 12.00 -2.96 31.97
N PRO A 304 10.77 -3.51 31.94
CA PRO A 304 9.94 -3.48 30.74
C PRO A 304 9.49 -2.05 30.39
N ASN A 305 9.44 -1.75 29.09
CA ASN A 305 8.87 -0.52 28.57
C ASN A 305 7.33 -0.61 28.58
N VAL A 306 6.71 -0.18 29.67
CA VAL A 306 5.26 -0.21 29.89
C VAL A 306 4.77 1.09 30.52
N LEU A 307 3.54 1.46 30.20
CA LEU A 307 2.79 2.50 30.89
C LEU A 307 1.77 1.86 31.85
N ASP A 308 1.36 2.60 32.88
CA ASP A 308 0.31 2.16 33.82
C ASP A 308 -1.08 2.25 33.14
N LEU A 309 -1.42 1.23 32.36
CA LEU A 309 -2.66 1.13 31.60
C LEU A 309 -3.51 -0.03 32.12
N ASP A 310 -4.68 0.26 32.69
CA ASP A 310 -5.63 -0.74 33.18
C ASP A 310 -6.47 -1.34 32.04
N PHE A 311 -5.85 -2.24 31.25
CA PHE A 311 -6.57 -2.98 30.22
C PHE A 311 -7.71 -3.84 30.78
N GLY A 312 -7.63 -4.29 32.03
CA GLY A 312 -8.68 -5.07 32.68
C GLY A 312 -10.00 -4.29 32.76
N SER A 313 -9.93 -3.08 33.29
CA SER A 313 -11.09 -2.16 33.34
C SER A 313 -11.59 -1.76 31.98
N LEU A 314 -10.71 -1.48 31.02
CA LEU A 314 -11.06 -1.16 29.63
C LEU A 314 -11.82 -2.32 28.96
N ILE A 315 -11.36 -3.55 29.12
CA ILE A 315 -12.02 -4.75 28.58
C ILE A 315 -13.40 -4.95 29.22
N ALA A 316 -13.53 -4.72 30.54
CA ALA A 316 -14.76 -4.91 31.25
C ALA A 316 -15.84 -3.86 30.89
N SER A 317 -15.42 -2.59 30.69
CA SER A 317 -16.32 -1.46 30.41
C SER A 317 -16.67 -1.25 28.96
N THR A 318 -15.99 -1.93 28.03
CA THR A 318 -16.19 -1.73 26.59
C THR A 318 -17.25 -2.67 26.02
N ASP A 319 -18.38 -2.12 25.54
CA ASP A 319 -19.45 -2.88 24.88
C ASP A 319 -19.16 -3.19 23.42
N LYS A 320 -18.45 -2.29 22.71
CA LYS A 320 -18.14 -2.47 21.29
C LYS A 320 -17.11 -3.57 21.09
N LYS A 321 -17.56 -4.72 20.55
CA LYS A 321 -16.73 -5.91 20.35
C LYS A 321 -15.38 -5.61 19.69
N SER A 322 -15.37 -4.79 18.62
CA SER A 322 -14.15 -4.46 17.87
C SER A 322 -13.11 -3.71 18.71
N LEU A 323 -13.53 -2.85 19.65
CA LEU A 323 -12.63 -2.16 20.56
C LEU A 323 -12.16 -3.09 21.69
N LYS A 324 -13.07 -3.91 22.22
CA LYS A 324 -12.74 -4.91 23.23
C LYS A 324 -11.64 -5.87 22.76
N GLU A 325 -11.71 -6.31 21.50
CA GLU A 325 -10.68 -7.15 20.90
C GLU A 325 -9.31 -6.43 20.78
N VAL A 326 -9.30 -5.10 20.54
CA VAL A 326 -8.06 -4.31 20.53
C VAL A 326 -7.46 -4.22 21.94
N HIS A 327 -8.28 -3.96 22.97
CA HIS A 327 -7.81 -3.97 24.36
C HIS A 327 -7.24 -5.33 24.75
N GLN A 328 -7.92 -6.42 24.39
CA GLN A 328 -7.46 -7.79 24.65
C GLN A 328 -6.15 -8.11 23.93
N TYR A 329 -5.99 -7.66 22.69
CA TYR A 329 -4.76 -7.83 21.93
C TYR A 329 -3.57 -7.16 22.63
N PHE A 330 -3.69 -5.88 23.01
CA PHE A 330 -2.62 -5.16 23.69
C PHE A 330 -2.33 -5.72 25.10
N ALA A 331 -3.36 -6.11 25.83
CA ALA A 331 -3.21 -6.75 27.13
C ALA A 331 -2.42 -8.07 27.07
N GLY A 332 -2.58 -8.82 25.98
CA GLY A 332 -1.92 -10.11 25.75
C GLY A 332 -0.49 -10.04 25.20
N ARG A 333 -0.02 -8.85 24.79
CA ARG A 333 1.35 -8.71 24.25
C ARG A 333 2.39 -8.65 25.36
N THR A 334 3.54 -9.28 25.13
CA THR A 334 4.71 -9.13 25.98
C THR A 334 5.41 -7.81 25.68
N PRO A 335 5.69 -6.95 26.67
CA PRO A 335 6.46 -5.74 26.45
C PRO A 335 7.94 -6.08 26.22
N SER A 336 8.63 -5.25 25.43
CA SER A 336 10.09 -5.30 25.33
C SER A 336 10.74 -4.61 26.53
N ASN A 337 11.97 -5.04 26.86
CA ASN A 337 12.72 -4.46 27.96
C ASN A 337 13.59 -3.28 27.48
N LYS A 338 13.90 -2.38 28.41
CA LYS A 338 14.99 -1.43 28.25
C LYS A 338 16.31 -2.16 28.06
N ASN A 339 17.29 -1.49 27.48
CA ASN A 339 18.58 -2.05 27.13
C ASN A 339 19.70 -1.03 27.29
N GLU A 340 20.93 -1.40 26.98
CA GLU A 340 22.10 -0.54 27.10
C GLU A 340 22.07 0.74 26.26
N LYS A 341 21.21 0.83 25.25
CA LYS A 341 21.04 2.00 24.39
C LYS A 341 19.93 2.94 24.90
N THR A 342 19.16 2.55 25.93
CA THR A 342 18.07 3.35 26.47
C THR A 342 18.60 4.71 26.95
N GLY A 343 18.02 5.80 26.39
CA GLY A 343 18.42 7.18 26.72
C GLY A 343 19.72 7.64 26.07
N MET A 344 20.32 6.88 25.15
CA MET A 344 21.57 7.25 24.47
C MET A 344 21.51 8.65 23.81
N PHE A 345 20.32 9.08 23.38
CA PHE A 345 20.05 10.36 22.74
C PHE A 345 19.18 11.30 23.60
N GLU A 346 19.08 11.06 24.90
CA GLU A 346 18.30 11.90 25.80
C GLU A 346 18.76 13.37 25.73
N GLY A 347 17.83 14.30 25.55
CA GLY A 347 18.09 15.74 25.44
C GLY A 347 18.71 16.19 24.11
N CYS A 348 19.01 15.30 23.18
CA CYS A 348 19.50 15.66 21.85
C CYS A 348 18.38 16.25 20.99
N ASN A 349 18.73 17.15 20.05
CA ASN A 349 17.84 17.54 18.97
C ASN A 349 17.56 16.37 18.05
N LEU A 350 16.40 16.35 17.39
CA LEU A 350 16.03 15.35 16.39
C LEU A 350 15.75 15.99 15.03
N ILE A 351 16.37 15.48 13.98
CA ILE A 351 15.99 15.72 12.59
C ILE A 351 15.61 14.37 11.96
N LEU A 352 14.32 14.21 11.67
CA LEU A 352 13.77 13.01 11.02
C LEU A 352 13.46 13.34 9.57
N ILE A 353 14.02 12.56 8.64
CA ILE A 353 13.94 12.79 7.20
C ILE A 353 13.28 11.59 6.54
N THR A 354 12.17 11.83 5.88
CA THR A 354 11.59 10.89 4.92
C THR A 354 12.08 11.27 3.53
N ALA A 355 12.95 10.44 2.96
CA ALA A 355 13.58 10.70 1.68
C ALA A 355 12.78 10.06 0.54
N GLU A 356 12.23 10.88 -0.35
CA GLU A 356 11.43 10.47 -1.51
C GLU A 356 12.21 9.50 -2.40
N ALA A 357 11.67 8.28 -2.57
CA ALA A 357 12.23 7.21 -3.39
C ALA A 357 13.72 6.90 -3.12
N PHE A 358 14.20 7.15 -1.90
CA PHE A 358 15.57 6.84 -1.51
C PHE A 358 15.81 5.33 -1.56
N SER A 359 17.02 4.94 -1.95
CA SER A 359 17.51 3.58 -1.85
C SER A 359 19.00 3.58 -1.52
N GLU A 360 19.44 2.63 -0.70
CA GLU A 360 20.88 2.43 -0.43
C GLU A 360 21.69 2.18 -1.71
N LEU A 361 21.03 1.73 -2.80
CA LEU A 361 21.67 1.55 -4.10
C LEU A 361 22.19 2.85 -4.73
N ALA A 362 21.73 4.00 -4.25
CA ALA A 362 22.23 5.31 -4.64
C ALA A 362 23.39 5.80 -3.75
N VAL A 363 23.74 5.06 -2.68
CA VAL A 363 24.75 5.46 -1.71
C VAL A 363 26.11 4.91 -2.14
N SER A 364 27.06 5.78 -2.38
CA SER A 364 28.44 5.38 -2.69
C SER A 364 29.44 6.42 -2.17
N GLN A 365 30.66 5.96 -1.89
CA GLN A 365 31.72 6.82 -1.38
C GLN A 365 32.12 7.91 -2.39
N GLU A 366 31.99 7.62 -3.69
CA GLU A 366 32.38 8.53 -4.76
C GLU A 366 31.28 9.51 -5.13
N LEU A 367 30.02 9.04 -5.18
CA LEU A 367 28.91 9.83 -5.71
C LEU A 367 28.13 10.57 -4.61
N THR A 368 27.96 9.93 -3.45
CA THR A 368 27.17 10.44 -2.33
C THR A 368 27.93 10.32 -0.99
N PRO A 369 29.09 10.97 -0.87
CA PRO A 369 30.01 10.79 0.26
C PRO A 369 29.41 11.17 1.62
N THR A 370 28.49 12.15 1.69
CA THR A 370 27.84 12.51 2.94
C THR A 370 26.87 11.43 3.40
N LEU A 371 25.99 10.96 2.52
CA LEU A 371 25.08 9.85 2.82
C LEU A 371 25.85 8.58 3.18
N TYR A 372 26.92 8.28 2.42
CA TYR A 372 27.80 7.15 2.71
C TYR A 372 28.40 7.24 4.12
N ARG A 373 28.95 8.40 4.48
CA ARG A 373 29.53 8.66 5.80
C ARG A 373 28.50 8.50 6.92
N LEU A 374 27.35 9.15 6.81
CA LEU A 374 26.30 9.08 7.83
C LEU A 374 25.78 7.64 8.04
N MET A 375 25.67 6.89 6.96
CA MET A 375 25.22 5.48 7.02
C MET A 375 26.24 4.58 7.72
N HIS A 376 27.55 4.78 7.48
CA HIS A 376 28.61 3.92 7.99
C HIS A 376 29.24 4.39 9.32
N GLU A 377 29.04 5.65 9.70
CA GLU A 377 29.46 6.21 10.98
C GLU A 377 28.36 6.19 12.06
N GLY A 378 27.14 5.75 11.69
CA GLY A 378 25.99 5.62 12.57
C GLY A 378 25.63 4.15 12.86
N PHE A 379 24.34 3.89 13.09
CA PHE A 379 23.79 2.54 13.07
C PHE A 379 23.57 2.14 11.59
N TYR A 380 24.32 1.13 11.15
CA TYR A 380 24.27 0.61 9.78
C TYR A 380 23.40 -0.64 9.69
N PHE A 381 22.26 -0.52 9.04
CA PHE A 381 21.28 -1.61 8.88
C PHE A 381 21.58 -2.39 7.60
N THR A 382 21.95 -3.66 7.71
CA THR A 382 22.26 -4.52 6.56
C THR A 382 21.06 -5.30 6.03
N ASP A 383 19.97 -5.39 6.81
CA ASP A 383 18.73 -6.08 6.44
C ASP A 383 17.49 -5.24 6.76
N TYR A 384 17.44 -4.03 6.17
CA TYR A 384 16.37 -3.05 6.35
C TYR A 384 15.40 -3.04 5.17
N TYR A 385 14.11 -2.93 5.47
CA TYR A 385 13.04 -2.98 4.47
C TYR A 385 12.11 -1.78 4.58
N VAL A 386 11.73 -1.24 3.41
CA VAL A 386 10.69 -0.22 3.25
C VAL A 386 9.60 -0.79 2.35
N PRO A 387 8.61 -1.50 2.91
CA PRO A 387 7.50 -2.04 2.15
C PRO A 387 6.66 -0.95 1.48
N ASP A 388 6.25 -1.16 0.22
CA ASP A 388 5.31 -0.27 -0.45
C ASP A 388 3.90 -0.46 0.11
N TRP A 389 3.33 0.60 0.66
CA TRP A 389 1.96 0.62 1.16
C TRP A 389 0.95 1.11 0.09
N GLY A 390 -0.33 1.21 0.49
CA GLY A 390 -1.43 1.48 -0.43
C GLY A 390 -1.36 2.81 -1.16
N VAL A 391 -1.03 3.90 -0.48
CA VAL A 391 -0.96 5.25 -1.04
C VAL A 391 0.48 5.75 -1.01
N SER A 392 1.39 4.97 -1.62
CA SER A 392 2.79 5.34 -1.87
C SER A 392 3.41 6.20 -0.75
N THR A 393 3.91 7.41 -1.06
CA THR A 393 4.59 8.34 -0.15
C THR A 393 3.87 8.53 1.19
N THR A 394 2.58 8.91 1.18
CA THR A 394 1.89 9.29 2.42
C THR A 394 1.62 8.09 3.35
N ASP A 395 1.48 6.88 2.83
CA ASP A 395 1.36 5.68 3.67
C ASP A 395 2.74 5.22 4.18
N GLY A 396 3.82 5.46 3.45
CA GLY A 396 5.19 5.31 3.94
C GLY A 396 5.48 6.26 5.11
N GLU A 397 5.17 7.56 4.95
CA GLU A 397 5.23 8.55 6.04
C GLU A 397 4.40 8.09 7.26
N TYR A 398 3.15 7.62 7.02
CA TYR A 398 2.26 7.17 8.09
C TYR A 398 2.87 6.01 8.90
N ALA A 399 3.43 5.03 8.22
CA ALA A 399 3.96 3.83 8.88
C ALA A 399 5.07 4.18 9.90
N HIS A 400 6.10 4.91 9.49
CA HIS A 400 7.22 5.20 10.40
C HIS A 400 6.95 6.34 11.39
N LEU A 401 6.09 7.33 11.05
CA LEU A 401 5.76 8.41 11.97
C LEU A 401 4.77 7.99 13.07
N THR A 402 3.94 6.98 12.80
CA THR A 402 2.90 6.53 13.75
C THR A 402 3.18 5.17 14.39
N GLY A 403 4.11 4.38 13.83
CA GLY A 403 4.40 3.01 14.27
C GLY A 403 3.21 2.04 14.07
N THR A 404 2.28 2.38 13.16
CA THR A 404 1.10 1.56 12.83
C THR A 404 1.04 1.26 11.34
N VAL A 405 0.45 0.12 10.97
CA VAL A 405 0.31 -0.28 9.57
C VAL A 405 -0.77 0.58 8.88
N PRO A 406 -0.47 1.19 7.73
CA PRO A 406 -1.47 1.93 6.96
C PRO A 406 -2.65 1.05 6.55
N LYS A 407 -3.86 1.60 6.58
CA LYS A 407 -5.05 0.88 6.17
C LYS A 407 -5.20 0.91 4.65
N ASP A 408 -5.29 -0.26 4.04
CA ASP A 408 -5.48 -0.36 2.60
C ASP A 408 -6.76 0.31 2.10
N GLY A 409 -6.68 0.99 0.95
CA GLY A 409 -7.82 1.68 0.33
C GLY A 409 -8.25 2.98 1.02
N VAL A 410 -7.50 3.45 2.01
CA VAL A 410 -7.75 4.69 2.75
C VAL A 410 -6.46 5.53 2.76
N TRP A 411 -6.56 6.83 2.62
CA TRP A 411 -5.44 7.73 2.89
C TRP A 411 -5.30 7.88 4.40
N SER A 412 -4.41 7.06 4.99
CA SER A 412 -4.34 6.87 6.44
C SER A 412 -4.07 8.15 7.20
N PHE A 413 -3.14 9.00 6.74
CA PHE A 413 -2.90 10.31 7.34
C PHE A 413 -4.08 11.27 7.22
N LYS A 414 -4.70 11.35 6.05
CA LYS A 414 -5.89 12.20 5.87
C LYS A 414 -7.04 11.76 6.78
N LYS A 415 -7.19 10.44 6.97
CA LYS A 415 -8.22 9.88 7.86
C LYS A 415 -7.91 10.13 9.34
N SER A 416 -6.64 10.18 9.74
CA SER A 416 -6.20 10.41 11.11
C SER A 416 -5.95 11.88 11.46
N SER A 417 -6.21 12.82 10.53
CA SER A 417 -5.91 14.24 10.76
C SER A 417 -6.61 14.87 11.97
N ASP A 418 -7.72 14.27 12.43
CA ASP A 418 -8.45 14.66 13.65
C ASP A 418 -8.29 13.68 14.81
N ASN A 419 -7.57 12.56 14.62
CA ASN A 419 -7.35 11.57 15.67
C ASN A 419 -6.28 12.04 16.64
N LEU A 420 -6.41 11.62 17.92
CA LEU A 420 -5.33 11.80 18.90
C LEU A 420 -4.14 10.89 18.54
N MET A 421 -2.90 11.44 18.46
CA MET A 421 -1.71 10.73 18.02
C MET A 421 -0.55 10.86 19.04
N PRO A 422 -0.73 10.50 20.32
CA PRO A 422 0.18 10.85 21.42
C PRO A 422 1.50 10.06 21.40
N LEU A 423 1.55 8.98 20.63
CA LEU A 423 2.69 8.05 20.57
C LEU A 423 3.70 8.43 19.50
N THR A 424 3.40 9.40 18.63
CA THR A 424 4.36 9.86 17.62
C THR A 424 5.55 10.54 18.27
N MET A 425 6.72 10.42 17.64
CA MET A 425 7.97 10.96 18.18
C MET A 425 7.83 12.43 18.57
N ASN A 426 7.26 13.24 17.67
CA ASN A 426 7.09 14.67 17.90
C ASN A 426 6.15 14.99 19.08
N GLN A 427 5.02 14.27 19.22
CA GLN A 427 4.09 14.48 20.33
C GLN A 427 4.72 14.12 21.69
N GLN A 428 5.61 13.13 21.71
CA GLN A 428 6.36 12.75 22.92
C GLN A 428 7.40 13.83 23.26
N LEU A 429 8.17 14.33 22.26
CA LEU A 429 9.19 15.38 22.46
C LEU A 429 8.57 16.73 22.83
N LEU A 430 7.41 17.08 22.29
CA LEU A 430 6.67 18.29 22.69
C LEU A 430 6.35 18.34 24.18
N LYS A 431 6.01 17.19 24.81
CA LYS A 431 5.77 17.09 26.27
C LYS A 431 7.05 17.42 27.07
N LEU A 432 8.22 17.25 26.47
CA LEU A 432 9.53 17.58 27.06
C LEU A 432 10.00 18.99 26.71
N GLY A 433 9.16 19.80 26.04
CA GLY A 433 9.44 21.21 25.75
C GLY A 433 10.25 21.45 24.48
N TYR A 434 10.34 20.49 23.56
CA TYR A 434 11.00 20.67 22.27
C TYR A 434 10.22 21.66 21.38
N SER A 435 10.94 22.52 20.66
CA SER A 435 10.39 23.27 19.53
C SER A 435 10.18 22.34 18.33
N SER A 436 9.12 22.52 17.54
CA SER A 436 8.67 21.49 16.60
C SER A 436 8.33 22.06 15.23
N TYR A 437 9.04 21.60 14.19
CA TYR A 437 8.91 22.10 12.82
C TYR A 437 8.81 20.96 11.81
N ALA A 438 8.07 21.20 10.71
CA ALA A 438 8.04 20.29 9.57
C ALA A 438 8.13 21.05 8.25
N TYR A 439 8.80 20.46 7.26
CA TYR A 439 9.05 21.10 5.97
C TYR A 439 8.83 20.14 4.80
N HIS A 440 8.27 20.69 3.70
CA HIS A 440 8.12 19.98 2.43
C HIS A 440 8.25 20.95 1.26
N GLY A 441 9.06 20.63 0.28
CA GLY A 441 9.33 21.50 -0.88
C GLY A 441 8.14 21.77 -1.78
N HIS A 442 7.14 20.88 -1.81
CA HIS A 442 5.99 20.99 -2.69
C HIS A 442 4.80 21.73 -2.06
N THR A 443 3.67 21.77 -2.80
CA THR A 443 2.46 22.50 -2.41
C THR A 443 2.03 22.19 -0.97
N TYR A 444 1.83 23.23 -0.16
CA TYR A 444 1.50 23.15 1.28
C TYR A 444 0.34 22.18 1.62
N THR A 445 -0.71 22.16 0.76
CA THR A 445 -1.89 21.31 0.99
C THR A 445 -1.80 19.92 0.35
N TYR A 446 -0.69 19.58 -0.30
CA TYR A 446 -0.54 18.31 -1.01
C TYR A 446 -0.67 17.12 -0.06
N TYR A 447 -1.48 16.12 -0.40
CA TYR A 447 -1.88 15.00 0.47
C TYR A 447 -2.58 15.40 1.79
N GLY A 448 -2.93 16.68 1.99
CA GLY A 448 -3.48 17.16 3.26
C GLY A 448 -2.42 17.32 4.35
N ARG A 449 -1.14 17.51 3.99
CA ARG A 449 -0.03 17.70 4.94
C ARG A 449 -0.26 18.83 5.93
N ASN A 450 -0.89 19.90 5.49
CA ASN A 450 -1.29 21.02 6.36
C ASN A 450 -2.28 20.62 7.47
N GLU A 451 -2.99 19.50 7.34
CA GLU A 451 -3.92 19.01 8.35
C GLU A 451 -3.19 18.03 9.30
N TYR A 452 -2.62 16.95 8.76
CA TYR A 452 -2.06 15.91 9.62
C TYR A 452 -0.73 16.30 10.29
N LEU A 453 0.18 17.07 9.65
CA LEU A 453 1.41 17.49 10.31
C LEU A 453 1.15 18.46 11.46
N GLN A 454 0.16 19.36 11.31
CA GLN A 454 -0.29 20.20 12.43
C GLN A 454 -0.94 19.37 13.54
N ASN A 455 -1.72 18.34 13.20
CA ASN A 455 -2.28 17.41 14.19
C ASN A 455 -1.18 16.62 14.94
N LEU A 456 -0.06 16.32 14.27
CA LEU A 456 1.12 15.75 14.92
C LEU A 456 1.93 16.77 15.75
N GLY A 457 1.51 18.03 15.79
CA GLY A 457 2.10 19.09 16.60
C GLY A 457 3.25 19.87 15.96
N TYR A 458 3.46 19.73 14.66
CA TYR A 458 4.49 20.48 13.95
C TYR A 458 4.01 21.87 13.50
N GLU A 459 4.86 22.88 13.61
CA GLU A 459 4.74 24.08 12.78
C GLU A 459 5.17 23.72 11.36
N TYR A 460 4.18 23.50 10.48
CA TYR A 460 4.43 23.02 9.13
C TYR A 460 4.53 24.15 8.12
N LYS A 461 5.58 24.14 7.28
CA LYS A 461 5.79 25.05 6.16
C LYS A 461 6.01 24.28 4.86
N GLY A 462 5.34 24.73 3.79
CA GLY A 462 5.48 24.18 2.44
C GLY A 462 5.33 25.28 1.40
N LEU A 463 5.50 24.96 0.12
CA LEU A 463 5.31 25.90 -0.98
C LEU A 463 3.90 26.50 -0.97
N GLY A 464 3.81 27.83 -0.84
CA GLY A 464 2.55 28.55 -0.67
C GLY A 464 2.01 28.58 0.76
N GLY A 465 2.70 27.97 1.73
CA GLY A 465 2.40 27.98 3.15
C GLY A 465 3.61 28.31 4.02
N GLY A 466 4.30 29.40 3.72
CA GLY A 466 5.41 29.90 4.55
C GLY A 466 6.82 29.50 4.11
N LEU A 467 6.98 28.57 3.17
CA LEU A 467 8.27 28.20 2.60
C LEU A 467 8.37 28.71 1.14
N PRO A 468 9.16 29.73 0.83
CA PRO A 468 9.22 30.38 -0.48
C PRO A 468 10.18 29.67 -1.46
N VAL A 469 10.11 28.33 -1.54
CA VAL A 469 10.88 27.53 -2.53
C VAL A 469 10.47 27.89 -3.94
N LYS A 470 11.40 27.83 -4.86
CA LYS A 470 11.15 28.04 -6.28
C LYS A 470 10.27 26.92 -6.83
N LYS A 471 9.11 27.31 -7.38
CA LYS A 471 8.21 26.35 -8.02
C LYS A 471 8.80 25.78 -9.30
N GLN A 472 9.08 24.50 -9.30
CA GLN A 472 9.57 23.69 -10.42
C GLN A 472 9.13 22.24 -10.19
N TRP A 473 9.53 21.29 -11.00
CA TRP A 473 9.17 19.88 -10.77
C TRP A 473 10.35 18.94 -11.00
N PRO A 474 10.74 18.15 -9.96
CA PRO A 474 10.45 18.41 -8.56
C PRO A 474 11.19 19.67 -8.06
N GLU A 475 10.79 20.20 -6.91
CA GLU A 475 11.47 21.27 -6.20
C GLU A 475 12.82 20.77 -5.63
N SER A 476 13.67 21.70 -5.19
CA SER A 476 15.02 21.41 -4.69
C SER A 476 15.02 21.23 -3.18
N ASP A 477 15.48 20.07 -2.69
CA ASP A 477 15.66 19.83 -1.26
C ASP A 477 16.81 20.64 -0.67
N VAL A 478 17.81 21.00 -1.46
CA VAL A 478 18.86 21.97 -1.06
C VAL A 478 18.25 23.31 -0.70
N GLU A 479 17.31 23.80 -1.53
CA GLU A 479 16.63 25.08 -1.27
C GLU A 479 15.71 24.97 -0.04
N VAL A 480 15.05 23.82 0.17
CA VAL A 480 14.24 23.57 1.38
C VAL A 480 15.09 23.68 2.64
N VAL A 481 16.24 23.02 2.68
CA VAL A 481 17.16 23.04 3.82
C VAL A 481 17.70 24.45 4.07
N ASP A 482 18.15 25.15 3.02
CA ASP A 482 18.71 26.49 3.15
C ASP A 482 17.71 27.50 3.72
N LEU A 483 16.44 27.41 3.29
CA LEU A 483 15.38 28.32 3.74
C LEU A 483 14.83 27.96 5.13
N SER A 484 14.89 26.72 5.55
CA SER A 484 14.24 26.24 6.78
C SER A 484 15.15 26.19 8.00
N THR A 485 16.46 25.93 7.83
CA THR A 485 17.39 25.80 8.95
C THR A 485 17.44 27.05 9.87
N PRO A 486 17.31 28.28 9.40
CA PRO A 486 17.27 29.47 10.29
C PRO A 486 16.07 29.46 11.27
N ASP A 487 15.00 28.77 10.97
CA ASP A 487 13.79 28.74 11.82
C ASP A 487 14.04 28.02 13.17
N TYR A 488 14.91 27.00 13.20
CA TYR A 488 15.01 26.11 14.34
C TYR A 488 16.39 25.96 14.99
N VAL A 489 17.48 26.22 14.27
CA VAL A 489 18.85 26.02 14.82
C VAL A 489 19.15 26.80 16.09
N GLY A 490 18.42 27.89 16.34
CA GLY A 490 18.49 28.68 17.57
C GLY A 490 17.46 28.31 18.64
N GLN A 491 16.66 27.26 18.44
CA GLN A 491 15.49 26.88 19.26
C GLN A 491 15.68 25.53 19.97
N THR A 492 16.86 25.25 20.48
CA THR A 492 17.19 23.99 21.13
C THR A 492 16.47 23.77 22.47
N PRO A 493 16.01 22.54 22.81
CA PRO A 493 15.98 21.38 21.93
C PRO A 493 14.88 21.47 20.87
N PHE A 494 15.15 20.94 19.68
CA PHE A 494 14.19 20.94 18.59
C PHE A 494 13.92 19.54 18.04
N SER A 495 12.71 19.38 17.46
CA SER A 495 12.27 18.21 16.67
C SER A 495 11.87 18.70 15.29
N VAL A 496 12.56 18.26 14.26
CA VAL A 496 12.33 18.70 12.87
C VAL A 496 11.99 17.50 12.00
N TYR A 497 10.99 17.64 11.16
CA TYR A 497 10.62 16.66 10.16
C TYR A 497 10.78 17.21 8.74
N TYR A 498 11.48 16.49 7.89
CA TYR A 498 11.59 16.78 6.46
C TYR A 498 10.95 15.67 5.65
N MET A 499 9.98 15.99 4.81
CA MET A 499 9.60 15.17 3.68
C MET A 499 10.25 15.75 2.43
N THR A 500 11.22 15.03 1.85
CA THR A 500 11.93 15.49 0.65
C THR A 500 11.07 15.33 -0.60
N ILE A 501 11.50 15.90 -1.73
CA ILE A 501 10.75 15.86 -2.98
C ILE A 501 11.66 15.63 -4.20
N SER A 502 12.96 15.94 -4.11
CA SER A 502 13.87 15.90 -5.26
C SER A 502 13.98 14.54 -5.91
N GLY A 503 13.83 13.45 -5.12
CA GLY A 503 13.84 12.06 -5.57
C GLY A 503 12.61 11.60 -6.34
N HIS A 504 11.59 12.46 -6.53
CA HIS A 504 10.33 12.07 -7.15
C HIS A 504 10.52 11.64 -8.62
N ARG A 505 9.81 10.58 -9.03
CA ARG A 505 9.69 10.22 -10.43
C ARG A 505 9.09 11.41 -11.23
N GLU A 506 9.33 11.62 -12.51
CA GLU A 506 9.83 10.75 -13.56
C GLU A 506 11.38 10.80 -13.62
N PHE A 507 12.03 9.63 -13.70
CA PHE A 507 13.48 9.57 -13.80
C PHE A 507 13.93 9.78 -15.25
N ASN A 508 13.94 11.05 -15.67
CA ASN A 508 14.46 11.46 -16.96
C ASN A 508 14.97 12.91 -16.91
N PHE A 509 15.88 13.26 -17.82
CA PHE A 509 16.55 14.56 -17.84
C PHE A 509 15.73 15.69 -18.50
N THR A 510 14.48 15.45 -18.88
CA THR A 510 13.61 16.46 -19.51
C THR A 510 12.38 16.80 -18.68
N GLY A 511 11.87 15.83 -17.93
CA GLY A 511 10.68 15.98 -17.07
C GLY A 511 11.03 16.24 -15.59
N ASN A 512 12.27 15.97 -15.18
CA ASN A 512 12.72 16.11 -13.80
C ASN A 512 13.81 17.18 -13.72
N CYS A 513 13.53 18.29 -13.02
CA CYS A 513 14.46 19.43 -12.91
C CYS A 513 15.72 19.07 -12.11
N MET A 514 15.63 18.19 -11.09
CA MET A 514 16.78 17.81 -10.28
C MET A 514 17.68 16.85 -11.03
N ALA A 515 17.11 15.89 -11.77
CA ALA A 515 17.86 15.07 -12.69
C ALA A 515 18.60 15.93 -13.75
N ALA A 516 17.90 16.91 -14.34
CA ALA A 516 18.49 17.80 -15.34
C ALA A 516 19.61 18.67 -14.74
N LYS A 517 19.47 19.17 -13.51
CA LYS A 517 20.47 19.95 -12.77
C LYS A 517 21.76 19.18 -12.57
N ASN A 518 21.66 17.93 -12.14
CA ASN A 518 22.82 17.08 -11.78
C ASN A 518 23.28 16.16 -12.92
N LYS A 519 22.76 16.32 -14.14
CA LYS A 519 23.03 15.44 -15.29
C LYS A 519 24.52 15.24 -15.58
N ALA A 520 25.33 16.29 -15.46
CA ALA A 520 26.75 16.22 -15.76
C ALA A 520 27.52 15.29 -14.81
N LEU A 521 27.08 15.19 -13.54
CA LEU A 521 27.72 14.38 -12.51
C LEU A 521 27.53 12.86 -12.72
N VAL A 522 26.53 12.47 -13.48
CA VAL A 522 26.20 11.06 -13.78
C VAL A 522 26.42 10.66 -15.24
N ALA A 523 26.98 11.57 -16.06
CA ALA A 523 27.06 11.41 -17.52
C ALA A 523 27.87 10.17 -17.93
N ASP A 524 28.94 9.89 -17.23
CA ASP A 524 29.92 8.84 -17.55
C ASP A 524 29.63 7.51 -16.82
N LEU A 525 28.56 7.42 -16.00
CA LEU A 525 28.19 6.21 -15.30
C LEU A 525 27.69 5.13 -16.29
N PRO A 526 28.04 3.85 -16.10
CA PRO A 526 27.77 2.76 -17.04
C PRO A 526 26.33 2.22 -16.97
N TYR A 527 25.36 3.10 -16.72
CA TYR A 527 23.95 2.76 -16.54
C TYR A 527 23.05 3.33 -17.63
N SER A 528 21.83 2.81 -17.72
CA SER A 528 20.78 3.35 -18.60
C SER A 528 20.45 4.81 -18.29
N SER A 529 19.79 5.49 -19.22
CA SER A 529 19.42 6.90 -19.04
C SER A 529 18.53 7.14 -17.82
N ASN A 530 17.59 6.20 -17.54
CA ASN A 530 16.66 6.32 -16.43
C ASN A 530 17.37 6.11 -15.07
N VAL A 531 18.24 5.13 -14.98
CA VAL A 531 19.06 4.87 -13.78
C VAL A 531 19.98 6.05 -13.49
N ARG A 532 20.66 6.60 -14.51
CA ARG A 532 21.46 7.82 -14.34
C ARG A 532 20.62 9.02 -13.91
N ALA A 533 19.40 9.16 -14.44
CA ALA A 533 18.51 10.24 -14.01
C ALA A 533 18.04 10.05 -12.57
N TYR A 534 17.77 8.81 -12.14
CA TYR A 534 17.48 8.49 -10.74
C TYR A 534 18.66 8.88 -9.83
N LEU A 535 19.87 8.42 -10.13
CA LEU A 535 21.07 8.79 -9.35
C LEU A 535 21.27 10.30 -9.30
N ALA A 536 21.01 11.01 -10.41
CA ALA A 536 21.07 12.47 -10.45
C ALA A 536 20.04 13.16 -9.52
N THR A 537 18.88 12.57 -9.29
CA THR A 537 17.92 13.09 -8.29
C THR A 537 18.40 12.85 -6.87
N GLN A 538 19.04 11.71 -6.59
CA GLN A 538 19.60 11.40 -5.26
C GLN A 538 20.84 12.26 -4.92
N LEU A 539 21.53 12.79 -5.93
CA LEU A 539 22.56 13.81 -5.71
C LEU A 539 22.01 15.13 -5.16
N GLU A 540 20.74 15.46 -5.44
CA GLU A 540 20.12 16.63 -4.79
C GLU A 540 19.90 16.37 -3.30
N LEU A 541 19.51 15.14 -2.93
CA LEU A 541 19.44 14.73 -1.52
C LEU A 541 20.82 14.76 -0.86
N GLU A 542 21.87 14.24 -1.51
CA GLU A 542 23.26 14.31 -1.03
C GLU A 542 23.68 15.74 -0.71
N HIS A 543 23.50 16.68 -1.66
CA HIS A 543 23.85 18.08 -1.48
C HIS A 543 23.01 18.76 -0.38
N SER A 544 21.75 18.33 -0.21
CA SER A 544 20.90 18.85 0.86
C SER A 544 21.38 18.39 2.24
N MET A 545 21.87 17.16 2.34
CA MET A 545 22.44 16.61 3.57
C MET A 545 23.78 17.26 3.90
N GLU A 546 24.64 17.47 2.92
CA GLU A 546 25.89 18.22 3.07
C GLU A 546 25.63 19.63 3.64
N LEU A 547 24.69 20.37 3.02
CA LEU A 547 24.29 21.69 3.48
C LEU A 547 23.69 21.66 4.89
N LEU A 548 22.84 20.67 5.20
CA LEU A 548 22.24 20.52 6.53
C LEU A 548 23.31 20.38 7.61
N LEU A 549 24.29 19.48 7.41
CA LEU A 549 25.40 19.30 8.35
C LEU A 549 26.19 20.57 8.53
N GLN A 550 26.50 21.28 7.43
CA GLN A 550 27.21 22.58 7.48
C GLN A 550 26.42 23.61 8.32
N ARG A 551 25.09 23.75 8.09
CA ARG A 551 24.26 24.70 8.85
C ARG A 551 24.18 24.38 10.33
N LEU A 552 24.12 23.07 10.69
CA LEU A 552 24.12 22.63 12.09
C LEU A 552 25.48 22.88 12.76
N GLU A 553 26.59 22.70 12.03
CA GLU A 553 27.95 22.97 12.52
C GLU A 553 28.14 24.46 12.71
N GLU A 554 27.77 25.31 11.72
CA GLU A 554 27.82 26.77 11.81
C GLU A 554 27.00 27.31 13.01
N ALA A 555 25.89 26.66 13.33
CA ALA A 555 25.05 26.98 14.50
C ALA A 555 25.57 26.39 15.82
N GLY A 556 26.60 25.54 15.80
CA GLY A 556 27.17 24.90 16.99
C GLY A 556 26.25 23.85 17.65
N VAL A 557 25.32 23.26 16.89
CA VAL A 557 24.36 22.29 17.42
C VAL A 557 24.55 20.88 16.84
N LEU A 558 25.47 20.68 15.90
CA LEU A 558 25.67 19.40 15.20
C LEU A 558 25.97 18.25 16.16
N GLU A 559 26.86 18.46 17.14
CA GLU A 559 27.27 17.43 18.11
C GLU A 559 26.12 16.94 19.00
N ASN A 560 25.08 17.76 19.18
CA ASN A 560 23.89 17.43 19.96
C ASN A 560 22.64 17.19 19.09
N THR A 561 22.82 16.83 17.82
CA THR A 561 21.72 16.58 16.89
C THR A 561 21.78 15.16 16.35
N VAL A 562 20.69 14.43 16.51
CA VAL A 562 20.47 13.11 15.91
C VAL A 562 19.81 13.28 14.55
N ILE A 563 20.38 12.68 13.52
CA ILE A 563 19.84 12.66 12.16
C ILE A 563 19.33 11.23 11.88
N VAL A 564 18.07 11.14 11.51
CA VAL A 564 17.39 9.91 11.09
C VAL A 564 16.89 10.09 9.67
N LEU A 565 17.26 9.18 8.76
CA LEU A 565 16.78 9.17 7.39
C LEU A 565 16.28 7.79 7.02
N THR A 566 15.07 7.72 6.49
CA THR A 566 14.47 6.53 5.88
C THR A 566 13.75 6.93 4.59
N ALA A 567 13.52 5.95 3.69
CA ALA A 567 12.70 6.20 2.52
C ALA A 567 11.20 6.15 2.86
N ASP A 568 10.38 6.77 2.02
CA ASP A 568 8.92 6.61 2.01
C ASP A 568 8.50 5.30 1.31
N HIS A 569 9.18 4.93 0.24
CA HIS A 569 9.02 3.70 -0.53
C HIS A 569 10.26 3.41 -1.39
N SER A 570 10.31 2.23 -1.97
CA SER A 570 11.33 1.87 -2.97
C SER A 570 11.23 2.78 -4.22
N PRO A 571 12.30 2.92 -5.05
CA PRO A 571 12.28 3.75 -6.25
C PRO A 571 11.40 3.16 -7.36
N ASN A 572 10.09 3.14 -7.12
CA ASN A 572 9.06 2.51 -7.95
C ASN A 572 8.88 3.13 -9.36
N GLY A 573 9.64 4.17 -9.67
CA GLY A 573 9.78 4.75 -11.01
C GLY A 573 10.77 4.02 -11.91
N LEU A 574 11.62 3.14 -11.36
CA LEU A 574 12.51 2.23 -12.10
C LEU A 574 11.84 0.87 -12.29
N THR A 575 12.12 0.22 -13.42
CA THR A 575 11.71 -1.18 -13.61
C THR A 575 12.62 -2.12 -12.81
N PRO A 576 12.21 -3.40 -12.56
CA PRO A 576 13.08 -4.37 -11.92
C PRO A 576 14.42 -4.58 -12.67
N GLU A 577 14.40 -4.49 -14.00
CA GLU A 577 15.61 -4.58 -14.83
C GLU A 577 16.54 -3.38 -14.61
N GLU A 578 15.98 -2.15 -14.51
CA GLU A 578 16.73 -0.94 -14.21
C GLU A 578 17.30 -0.93 -12.80
N LEU A 579 16.55 -1.42 -11.80
CA LEU A 579 17.10 -1.68 -10.47
C LEU A 579 18.21 -2.70 -10.48
N GLY A 580 18.07 -3.71 -11.34
CA GLY A 580 19.07 -4.75 -11.56
C GLY A 580 20.40 -4.22 -12.11
N GLU A 581 20.41 -3.09 -12.81
CA GLU A 581 21.66 -2.43 -13.23
C GLU A 581 22.51 -2.00 -12.03
N LEU A 582 21.87 -1.58 -10.93
CA LEU A 582 22.54 -1.17 -9.70
C LEU A 582 22.89 -2.37 -8.80
N LEU A 583 22.04 -3.39 -8.77
CA LEU A 583 22.22 -4.60 -7.94
C LEU A 583 23.17 -5.63 -8.59
N GLY A 584 23.36 -5.60 -9.92
CA GLY A 584 24.07 -6.64 -10.68
C GLY A 584 23.18 -7.86 -11.02
N HIS A 585 21.93 -7.89 -10.61
CA HIS A 585 20.91 -8.91 -10.93
C HIS A 585 19.51 -8.31 -10.79
N THR A 586 18.51 -8.88 -11.48
CA THR A 586 17.10 -8.46 -11.31
C THR A 586 16.61 -8.84 -9.91
N PRO A 587 16.11 -7.89 -9.09
CA PRO A 587 15.69 -8.19 -7.74
C PRO A 587 14.48 -9.13 -7.69
N GLU A 588 14.40 -9.94 -6.64
CA GLU A 588 13.23 -10.74 -6.35
C GLU A 588 12.03 -9.83 -6.00
N GLY A 589 10.87 -10.13 -6.53
CA GLY A 589 9.73 -9.21 -6.56
C GLY A 589 8.90 -9.13 -5.28
N ASN A 590 9.16 -9.97 -4.26
CA ASN A 590 8.34 -10.01 -3.05
C ASN A 590 9.04 -9.46 -1.79
N PHE A 591 10.38 -9.53 -1.73
CA PHE A 591 11.18 -9.08 -0.60
C PHE A 591 12.30 -8.15 -1.01
N GLU A 592 13.20 -8.61 -1.89
CA GLU A 592 14.43 -7.89 -2.24
C GLU A 592 14.15 -6.51 -2.86
N ILE A 593 13.07 -6.39 -3.64
CA ILE A 593 12.65 -5.11 -4.25
C ILE A 593 12.34 -4.02 -3.20
N TYR A 594 12.07 -4.41 -1.96
CA TYR A 594 11.78 -3.51 -0.82
C TYR A 594 12.96 -3.33 0.12
N LYS A 595 14.10 -3.99 -0.16
CA LYS A 595 15.32 -3.81 0.63
C LYS A 595 15.85 -2.40 0.42
N ASN A 596 16.27 -1.76 1.51
CA ASN A 596 16.66 -0.36 1.52
C ASN A 596 17.67 -0.06 2.62
N GLY A 597 18.11 1.19 2.73
CA GLY A 597 18.95 1.69 3.81
C GLY A 597 18.19 2.57 4.79
N CYS A 598 18.74 2.66 6.00
CA CYS A 598 18.33 3.60 7.02
C CYS A 598 19.56 4.25 7.64
N ILE A 599 19.46 5.53 7.98
CA ILE A 599 20.51 6.26 8.70
C ILE A 599 19.95 6.64 10.07
N ILE A 600 20.65 6.28 11.14
CA ILE A 600 20.51 6.85 12.48
C ILE A 600 21.91 7.26 12.91
N TRP A 601 22.18 8.53 12.91
CA TRP A 601 23.51 9.08 13.10
C TRP A 601 23.53 10.27 14.05
N LYS A 602 24.58 10.38 14.85
CA LYS A 602 24.94 11.54 15.66
C LYS A 602 26.46 11.71 15.60
N SER A 603 26.93 12.96 15.55
CA SER A 603 28.37 13.23 15.55
C SER A 603 29.06 12.55 16.75
N GLY A 604 30.17 11.86 16.46
CA GLY A 604 31.01 11.21 17.49
C GLY A 604 30.41 9.93 18.11
N MET A 605 29.30 9.40 17.61
CA MET A 605 28.81 8.09 18.06
C MET A 605 29.69 6.94 17.57
N THR A 606 29.68 5.83 18.29
CA THR A 606 30.36 4.61 17.83
C THR A 606 29.52 3.93 16.76
N PRO A 607 30.06 3.65 15.56
CA PRO A 607 29.37 2.89 14.53
C PRO A 607 29.01 1.48 14.98
N GLU A 608 27.83 1.01 14.60
CA GLU A 608 27.36 -0.34 14.91
C GLU A 608 26.57 -0.92 13.75
N VAL A 609 26.80 -2.19 13.44
CA VAL A 609 26.09 -2.91 12.36
C VAL A 609 24.88 -3.63 12.97
N ILE A 610 23.71 -3.41 12.35
CA ILE A 610 22.44 -4.04 12.71
C ILE A 610 22.05 -4.99 11.56
N ASP A 611 22.17 -6.28 11.78
CA ASP A 611 21.93 -7.34 10.78
C ASP A 611 20.58 -8.06 10.96
N ALA A 612 19.87 -7.78 12.05
CA ALA A 612 18.53 -8.32 12.24
C ALA A 612 17.51 -7.71 11.27
N PRO A 613 16.58 -8.51 10.71
CA PRO A 613 15.52 -7.98 9.86
C PRO A 613 14.77 -6.83 10.52
N THR A 614 14.73 -5.68 9.85
CA THR A 614 14.21 -4.42 10.38
C THR A 614 13.35 -3.74 9.32
N SER A 615 12.33 -3.02 9.72
CA SER A 615 11.52 -2.19 8.81
C SER A 615 11.33 -0.78 9.35
N HIS A 616 10.80 0.10 8.53
CA HIS A 616 10.49 1.47 8.94
C HIS A 616 9.43 1.55 10.08
N LEU A 617 8.64 0.49 10.32
CA LEU A 617 7.75 0.40 11.50
C LEU A 617 8.52 0.33 12.83
N ASP A 618 9.77 -0.13 12.79
CA ASP A 618 10.62 -0.31 13.96
C ASP A 618 11.28 1.01 14.40
N LEU A 619 11.29 2.04 13.55
CA LEU A 619 11.95 3.32 13.83
C LEU A 619 11.36 4.03 15.05
N LEU A 620 10.03 4.12 15.13
CA LEU A 620 9.39 4.88 16.21
C LEU A 620 9.65 4.27 17.60
N PRO A 621 9.44 2.97 17.86
CA PRO A 621 9.80 2.39 19.16
C PRO A 621 11.32 2.41 19.44
N THR A 622 12.18 2.25 18.41
CA THR A 622 13.64 2.37 18.55
C THR A 622 14.04 3.77 18.99
N LEU A 623 13.52 4.81 18.30
CA LEU A 623 13.82 6.19 18.67
C LEU A 623 13.24 6.55 20.03
N SER A 624 12.05 6.05 20.39
CA SER A 624 11.48 6.26 21.73
C SER A 624 12.41 5.71 22.82
N ASN A 625 12.99 4.54 22.62
CA ASN A 625 13.98 3.97 23.54
C ASN A 625 15.29 4.76 23.54
N LEU A 626 15.84 5.07 22.38
CA LEU A 626 17.12 5.82 22.28
C LEU A 626 17.03 7.22 22.90
N PHE A 627 15.87 7.88 22.82
CA PHE A 627 15.64 9.18 23.47
C PHE A 627 15.21 9.08 24.92
N GLY A 628 15.14 7.89 25.50
CA GLY A 628 14.77 7.66 26.91
C GLY A 628 13.34 8.07 27.23
N LEU A 629 12.43 8.00 26.23
CA LEU A 629 11.03 8.39 26.41
C LEU A 629 10.27 7.33 27.20
N GLU A 630 9.24 7.78 27.94
CA GLU A 630 8.30 6.86 28.57
C GLU A 630 7.27 6.38 27.55
N PHE A 631 7.29 5.09 27.21
CA PHE A 631 6.37 4.51 26.24
C PHE A 631 5.98 3.08 26.61
N ASP A 632 4.90 2.59 26.04
CA ASP A 632 4.49 1.18 26.15
C ASP A 632 4.77 0.45 24.84
N SER A 633 5.78 -0.42 24.85
CA SER A 633 6.22 -1.14 23.65
C SER A 633 5.16 -2.06 23.06
N ARG A 634 4.13 -2.46 23.84
CA ARG A 634 2.99 -3.24 23.37
C ARG A 634 2.12 -2.51 22.35
N LEU A 635 2.13 -1.17 22.37
CA LEU A 635 1.24 -0.32 21.56
C LEU A 635 1.74 -0.08 20.13
N TYR A 636 2.97 -0.47 19.81
CA TYR A 636 3.56 -0.30 18.48
C TYR A 636 3.48 -1.59 17.64
N MET A 637 3.41 -1.46 16.33
CA MET A 637 3.41 -2.61 15.41
C MET A 637 4.83 -3.06 15.04
N GLY A 638 5.82 -2.21 15.23
CA GLY A 638 7.25 -2.53 15.19
C GLY A 638 7.81 -2.85 16.58
N ARG A 639 9.12 -2.94 16.66
CA ARG A 639 9.89 -3.16 17.91
C ARG A 639 11.02 -2.16 18.04
N ASP A 640 11.56 -1.97 19.22
CA ASP A 640 12.91 -1.43 19.40
C ASP A 640 13.91 -2.48 18.89
N VAL A 641 14.76 -2.10 17.94
CA VAL A 641 15.72 -3.03 17.30
C VAL A 641 16.82 -3.51 18.24
N PHE A 642 17.06 -2.77 19.32
CA PHE A 642 18.04 -3.10 20.36
C PHE A 642 17.45 -3.92 21.52
N SER A 643 16.12 -4.15 21.50
CA SER A 643 15.43 -4.91 22.53
C SER A 643 15.48 -6.42 22.29
N ASP A 644 15.01 -7.16 23.30
CA ASP A 644 14.81 -8.61 23.27
C ASP A 644 13.61 -9.08 22.44
N ALA A 645 12.83 -8.15 21.88
CA ALA A 645 11.68 -8.50 21.05
C ALA A 645 12.11 -9.10 19.70
N PRO A 646 11.51 -10.23 19.27
CA PRO A 646 11.88 -10.88 18.01
C PRO A 646 11.57 -10.01 16.80
N PRO A 647 12.43 -10.02 15.75
CA PRO A 647 12.20 -9.24 14.53
C PRO A 647 10.99 -9.76 13.74
N LEU A 648 10.21 -8.82 13.18
CA LEU A 648 9.10 -9.13 12.28
C LEU A 648 8.91 -8.00 11.27
N VAL A 649 9.41 -8.19 10.06
CA VAL A 649 9.14 -7.33 8.91
C VAL A 649 7.85 -7.79 8.24
N MET A 650 6.92 -6.87 8.00
CA MET A 650 5.63 -7.15 7.39
C MET A 650 5.47 -6.42 6.07
N PHE A 651 4.95 -7.11 5.06
CA PHE A 651 4.66 -6.55 3.75
C PHE A 651 3.15 -6.40 3.54
N ARG A 652 2.74 -5.47 2.69
CA ARG A 652 1.33 -5.19 2.40
C ARG A 652 0.53 -6.43 2.03
N ASN A 653 1.11 -7.34 1.27
CA ASN A 653 0.47 -8.61 0.86
C ASN A 653 0.43 -9.69 1.96
N ARG A 654 0.78 -9.36 3.21
CA ARG A 654 0.91 -10.28 4.35
C ARG A 654 2.07 -11.26 4.27
N SER A 655 2.99 -11.09 3.33
CA SER A 655 4.30 -11.73 3.43
C SER A 655 5.06 -11.17 4.61
N TRP A 656 6.00 -11.93 5.16
CA TRP A 656 6.78 -11.49 6.33
C TRP A 656 8.17 -12.11 6.36
N ILE A 657 9.07 -11.45 7.10
CA ILE A 657 10.43 -11.92 7.41
C ILE A 657 10.63 -11.86 8.91
N THR A 658 11.25 -12.91 9.46
CA THR A 658 11.79 -12.99 10.82
C THR A 658 13.26 -13.42 10.76
N ASP A 659 13.93 -13.51 11.90
CA ASP A 659 15.26 -14.13 12.02
C ASP A 659 15.28 -15.64 11.71
N ARG A 660 14.10 -16.30 11.71
CA ARG A 660 13.95 -17.76 11.49
C ARG A 660 13.48 -18.13 10.10
N ALA A 661 12.66 -17.30 9.47
CA ALA A 661 12.02 -17.66 8.19
C ALA A 661 11.55 -16.44 7.40
N ARG A 662 11.37 -16.66 6.08
CA ARG A 662 10.64 -15.77 5.16
C ARG A 662 9.40 -16.50 4.66
N TYR A 663 8.25 -15.85 4.71
CA TYR A 663 6.99 -16.41 4.20
C TYR A 663 6.42 -15.56 3.08
N ASN A 664 6.25 -16.16 1.91
CA ASN A 664 5.61 -15.53 0.76
C ASN A 664 4.12 -15.93 0.71
N SER A 665 3.24 -15.01 1.07
CA SER A 665 1.79 -15.21 1.09
C SER A 665 1.17 -15.43 -0.29
N GLN A 666 1.84 -15.01 -1.37
CA GLN A 666 1.34 -15.17 -2.74
C GLN A 666 1.47 -16.62 -3.20
N THR A 667 2.56 -17.28 -2.78
CA THR A 667 2.86 -18.68 -3.11
C THR A 667 2.48 -19.66 -2.00
N GLY A 668 2.23 -19.16 -0.78
CA GLY A 668 2.00 -19.98 0.42
C GLY A 668 3.24 -20.73 0.90
N LYS A 669 4.44 -20.31 0.51
CA LYS A 669 5.70 -20.98 0.85
C LYS A 669 6.47 -20.24 1.93
N ALA A 670 7.04 -20.99 2.86
CA ALA A 670 8.02 -20.51 3.83
C ALA A 670 9.42 -21.06 3.50
N GLU A 671 10.43 -20.21 3.67
CA GLU A 671 11.85 -20.55 3.58
C GLU A 671 12.48 -20.31 4.94
N PHE A 672 13.02 -21.37 5.56
CA PHE A 672 13.64 -21.29 6.88
C PHE A 672 15.13 -20.99 6.77
N ILE A 673 15.61 -20.05 7.60
CA ILE A 673 17.01 -19.60 7.64
C ILE A 673 17.80 -20.58 8.51
N GLY A 674 18.87 -21.18 7.95
CA GLY A 674 19.81 -22.02 8.70
C GLY A 674 19.29 -23.41 9.12
N ALA A 675 18.05 -23.79 8.81
CA ALA A 675 17.47 -25.08 9.14
C ALA A 675 16.87 -25.76 7.91
N ALA A 676 17.09 -27.07 7.78
CA ALA A 676 16.36 -27.89 6.80
C ALA A 676 15.05 -28.36 7.47
N GLY A 677 13.90 -27.93 6.97
CA GLY A 677 12.58 -28.39 7.44
C GLY A 677 11.52 -27.30 7.34
N THR A 678 10.28 -27.69 7.63
CA THR A 678 9.12 -26.80 7.74
C THR A 678 8.58 -26.85 9.16
N ASP A 679 8.16 -25.70 9.68
CA ASP A 679 7.45 -25.58 10.95
C ASP A 679 6.12 -24.85 10.65
N ASP A 680 5.11 -25.62 10.27
CA ASP A 680 3.82 -25.07 9.85
C ASP A 680 3.09 -24.36 11.01
N ASP A 681 3.31 -24.78 12.25
CA ASP A 681 2.74 -24.11 13.43
C ASP A 681 3.39 -22.73 13.64
N TYR A 682 4.70 -22.62 13.46
CA TYR A 682 5.41 -21.34 13.49
C TYR A 682 4.90 -20.42 12.38
N VAL A 683 4.83 -20.90 11.13
CA VAL A 683 4.34 -20.12 9.99
C VAL A 683 2.92 -19.62 10.26
N LYS A 684 2.05 -20.48 10.78
CA LYS A 684 0.67 -20.14 11.13
C LYS A 684 0.62 -19.08 12.24
N ALA A 685 1.44 -19.23 13.29
CA ALA A 685 1.47 -18.31 14.41
C ALA A 685 1.93 -16.91 13.98
N ILE A 686 3.03 -16.80 13.23
CA ILE A 686 3.53 -15.50 12.71
C ILE A 686 2.54 -14.90 11.72
N SER A 687 1.96 -15.68 10.80
CA SER A 687 0.96 -15.18 9.86
C SER A 687 -0.30 -14.66 10.56
N THR A 688 -0.70 -15.29 11.67
CA THR A 688 -1.80 -14.83 12.52
C THR A 688 -1.43 -13.49 13.19
N GLU A 689 -0.24 -13.37 13.74
CA GLU A 689 0.24 -12.11 14.34
C GLU A 689 0.29 -10.97 13.30
N VAL A 690 0.79 -11.25 12.09
CA VAL A 690 0.76 -10.29 10.98
C VAL A 690 -0.69 -9.85 10.69
N GLY A 691 -1.62 -10.79 10.55
CA GLY A 691 -3.04 -10.49 10.38
C GLY A 691 -3.61 -9.61 11.49
N ASN A 692 -3.26 -9.92 12.75
CA ASN A 692 -3.67 -9.14 13.92
C ASN A 692 -3.15 -7.70 13.87
N ARG A 693 -1.86 -7.49 13.56
CA ARG A 693 -1.27 -6.14 13.50
C ARG A 693 -1.95 -5.25 12.46
N PHE A 694 -2.29 -5.80 11.30
CA PHE A 694 -3.08 -5.08 10.29
C PHE A 694 -4.50 -4.76 10.77
N ALA A 695 -5.19 -5.73 11.38
CA ALA A 695 -6.54 -5.54 11.87
C ALA A 695 -6.60 -4.52 13.02
N VAL A 696 -5.64 -4.58 13.95
CA VAL A 696 -5.52 -3.65 15.07
C VAL A 696 -5.20 -2.24 14.58
N SER A 697 -4.21 -2.08 13.67
CA SER A 697 -3.86 -0.77 13.10
C SER A 697 -5.05 -0.10 12.42
N ALA A 698 -5.82 -0.86 11.63
CA ALA A 698 -7.02 -0.32 11.00
C ALA A 698 -8.09 0.09 12.03
N ARG A 699 -8.26 -0.66 13.13
CA ARG A 699 -9.21 -0.30 14.18
C ARG A 699 -8.76 0.89 15.02
N ILE A 700 -7.44 1.05 15.24
CA ILE A 700 -6.86 2.25 15.85
C ILE A 700 -7.25 3.47 15.03
N LEU A 701 -7.01 3.43 13.73
CA LEU A 701 -7.32 4.52 12.80
C LEU A 701 -8.82 4.87 12.77
N GLU A 702 -9.68 3.86 12.65
CA GLU A 702 -11.13 4.05 12.46
C GLU A 702 -11.86 4.51 13.70
N ASN A 703 -11.38 4.16 14.89
CA ASN A 703 -12.07 4.44 16.15
C ASN A 703 -11.40 5.54 16.96
N ASP A 704 -10.38 6.22 16.42
CA ASP A 704 -9.57 7.16 17.21
C ASP A 704 -9.16 6.52 18.56
N TYR A 705 -8.58 5.31 18.46
CA TYR A 705 -8.35 4.45 19.63
C TYR A 705 -7.48 5.10 20.70
N TRP A 706 -6.50 5.90 20.28
CA TRP A 706 -5.63 6.59 21.24
C TRP A 706 -6.37 7.61 22.08
N ARG A 707 -7.44 8.23 21.55
CA ARG A 707 -8.31 9.11 22.34
C ARG A 707 -9.08 8.33 23.39
N ILE A 708 -9.46 7.09 23.11
CA ILE A 708 -10.11 6.20 24.08
C ILE A 708 -9.12 5.79 25.17
N LEU A 709 -7.87 5.53 24.81
CA LEU A 709 -6.84 5.05 25.73
C LEU A 709 -6.23 6.16 26.59
N PHE A 710 -6.00 7.35 26.01
CA PHE A 710 -5.23 8.44 26.63
C PHE A 710 -6.00 9.74 26.81
N GLY A 711 -7.20 9.87 26.26
CA GLY A 711 -7.96 11.14 26.21
C GLY A 711 -8.99 11.30 27.34
N GLY A 712 -8.95 10.44 28.38
CA GLY A 712 -9.86 10.46 29.54
C GLY A 712 -9.60 11.60 30.52
#